data_db2ea7b3df627abee304b92b0407a84d
#
_entry.id   db2ea7b3df627abee304b92b0407a84d
#
_cell.length_a   1.000
_cell.length_b   1.000
_cell.length_c   1.000
_cell.angle_alpha   90.00
_cell.angle_beta   90.00
_cell.angle_gamma   90.00
#
_symmetry.space_group_name_H-M   'P 1'
#
loop_
_entity.id
_entity.type
_entity.pdbx_description
1 polymer ?
#
loop_
_entity_poly.entity_id
_entity_poly.type
_entity_poly.pdbx_seq_one_letter_code
_entity_poly.pdbx_strand_id
1 'polypeptide(L)'
;MKNTLLLKYLIISLISIVYMSILCPISISANESFKNIGIQNGLAHTDANCVAQDSTGLIWIGTNSGLQNFDGYQLQTIDYYPSNQKIYESHNRITALECSKNRLWVGSDSGLTCLDLNTHLYVPYTIAEGDPTIFNQRILRLSIDNANHHLWIRVENQLYVAKIEEATNTLYLLEWDNNSNLSTYWTQQKPVIYEGKAWITTDKALIQLAIINQKVHIKRRYQLEDLLRQKTEISSLYASEGYLYLRSSQGCFRLPFSDNDLNTSDLSYIDFHQTNPNIPNNTIDTFIVGKDGTLWCGYFGGIFEVRQPFTEHRTINQYLENNRNINFSRTRISSLFIDKFNNLWISTIDRGLYYRSLSSTPFNYLSNSKFQEIGFAKNEISSVTAQDNKTLWMIIAGGSVFYYNFTDKKLRPISLPITRGAADGLQTISLSNDQQRLYIGLVEGLIVYEIKTGKSYWLIGKQSKVLPHSISISRIKEDKWGRIWASSWGAGAYCISNPESSPSVTYYLGPHSQYSIISNLVTDLYIEDQALLLCTTNGLNKIWLDDNGAIRKISLYQANENIPRSMSSNYIACIDQQNDSVYWIGTIGGGVNKLTIHSQQNNDYSATCYTNNDGLTSNDSEIIYIDKKQNIWIGGKGITCIQAKTNRIYVYSSDDDLQNNSFKIGAGCKASDGTIYMGGTNGLCYFQPDNLEPLHSSTDTISLIFRDLYINNEQVIAQAKYDGQTTLPEIFNLTPHINLTYKQNNFIISFAALGHTLADQIVYRYRMTNYEKEWQMIPHSINKAYYSNLPYGNYKFELQVSTDRGFTWITPGREISFSI
;
A
#
# COMPACT_ATOMS: atom_id res chain seq x y z
N MET A 1 25.28 -44.41 -37.62
CA MET A 1 25.99 -43.14 -37.36
C MET A 1 25.17 -41.87 -37.57
N LYS A 2 24.26 -41.72 -38.56
CA LYS A 2 23.43 -40.48 -38.69
C LYS A 2 22.40 -40.25 -37.58
N ASN A 3 21.78 -41.31 -37.05
CA ASN A 3 20.76 -41.16 -35.98
C ASN A 3 21.37 -40.84 -34.62
N THR A 4 22.63 -41.20 -34.34
CA THR A 4 23.31 -40.88 -33.08
C THR A 4 23.80 -39.43 -33.03
N LEU A 5 24.08 -38.82 -34.20
CA LEU A 5 24.42 -37.41 -34.27
C LEU A 5 23.19 -36.52 -34.07
N LEU A 6 22.04 -36.89 -34.68
CA LEU A 6 20.79 -36.14 -34.55
C LEU A 6 20.31 -36.10 -33.07
N LEU A 7 20.42 -37.26 -32.37
CA LEU A 7 20.06 -37.34 -30.94
C LEU A 7 20.98 -36.50 -30.06
N LYS A 8 22.28 -36.40 -30.36
CA LYS A 8 23.23 -35.52 -29.68
C LYS A 8 22.91 -34.04 -29.88
N TYR A 9 22.53 -33.63 -31.09
CA TYR A 9 22.15 -32.25 -31.37
C TYR A 9 20.81 -31.87 -30.70
N LEU A 10 19.84 -32.82 -30.66
CA LEU A 10 18.58 -32.62 -29.92
C LEU A 10 18.82 -32.50 -28.41
N ILE A 11 19.69 -33.33 -27.83
CA ILE A 11 20.03 -33.27 -26.40
C ILE A 11 20.81 -31.98 -26.08
N ILE A 12 21.73 -31.55 -26.91
CA ILE A 12 22.47 -30.29 -26.73
C ILE A 12 21.54 -29.08 -26.89
N SER A 13 20.60 -29.11 -27.84
CA SER A 13 19.56 -28.10 -28.00
C SER A 13 18.58 -28.06 -26.84
N LEU A 14 18.16 -29.21 -26.31
CA LEU A 14 17.33 -29.26 -25.08
C LEU A 14 18.09 -28.78 -23.85
N ILE A 15 19.36 -29.12 -23.70
CA ILE A 15 20.21 -28.66 -22.61
C ILE A 15 20.48 -27.15 -22.71
N SER A 16 20.64 -26.59 -23.91
CA SER A 16 20.82 -25.15 -24.08
C SER A 16 19.49 -24.38 -23.84
N ILE A 17 18.34 -24.94 -24.18
CA ILE A 17 17.02 -24.36 -23.87
C ILE A 17 16.77 -24.42 -22.35
N VAL A 18 17.13 -25.50 -21.68
CA VAL A 18 17.04 -25.62 -20.21
C VAL A 18 18.06 -24.69 -19.53
N TYR A 19 19.26 -24.54 -20.08
CA TYR A 19 20.24 -23.56 -19.55
C TYR A 19 19.85 -22.10 -19.77
N MET A 20 19.19 -21.76 -20.88
CA MET A 20 18.66 -20.41 -21.12
C MET A 20 17.46 -20.08 -20.22
N SER A 21 16.65 -21.07 -19.83
CA SER A 21 15.55 -20.87 -18.88
C SER A 21 16.01 -20.76 -17.41
N ILE A 22 17.25 -21.17 -17.10
CA ILE A 22 17.82 -21.11 -15.73
C ILE A 22 18.57 -19.77 -15.46
N LEU A 23 18.85 -18.97 -16.50
CA LEU A 23 19.66 -17.75 -16.39
C LEU A 23 18.87 -16.43 -16.47
N CYS A 24 17.53 -16.46 -16.58
CA CYS A 24 16.73 -15.26 -16.41
C CYS A 24 16.27 -15.12 -14.96
N PRO A 25 16.76 -14.15 -14.19
CA PRO A 25 16.10 -13.78 -12.95
C PRO A 25 14.77 -13.12 -13.34
N ILE A 26 13.69 -13.91 -13.37
CA ILE A 26 12.34 -13.34 -13.42
C ILE A 26 12.14 -12.61 -12.10
N SER A 27 12.35 -11.32 -12.13
CA SER A 27 11.94 -10.43 -11.04
C SER A 27 10.42 -10.34 -11.08
N ILE A 28 9.74 -11.30 -10.49
CA ILE A 28 8.29 -11.22 -10.35
C ILE A 28 8.01 -10.36 -9.13
N SER A 29 7.31 -9.27 -9.40
CA SER A 29 6.86 -8.21 -8.55
C SER A 29 6.12 -8.71 -7.31
N ALA A 30 6.35 -8.02 -6.21
CA ALA A 30 5.47 -8.01 -5.06
C ALA A 30 4.02 -7.74 -5.51
N ASN A 31 3.06 -8.43 -4.92
CA ASN A 31 1.62 -8.21 -5.10
C ASN A 31 1.22 -6.88 -4.46
N GLU A 32 1.51 -5.78 -5.11
CA GLU A 32 1.07 -4.47 -4.69
C GLU A 32 -0.33 -4.22 -5.24
N SER A 33 -1.27 -3.82 -4.40
CA SER A 33 -2.68 -3.70 -4.76
C SER A 33 -2.96 -2.40 -5.50
N PHE A 34 -3.26 -2.49 -6.80
CA PHE A 34 -3.87 -1.40 -7.54
C PHE A 34 -5.39 -1.45 -7.34
N LYS A 35 -6.01 -0.31 -7.07
CA LYS A 35 -7.46 -0.16 -7.05
C LYS A 35 -7.95 0.22 -8.45
N ASN A 36 -9.03 -0.42 -8.92
CA ASN A 36 -9.62 -0.13 -10.23
C ASN A 36 -10.90 0.67 -10.10
N ILE A 37 -11.06 1.68 -10.91
CA ILE A 37 -12.28 2.47 -11.09
C ILE A 37 -12.78 2.21 -12.52
N GLY A 38 -13.81 1.41 -12.62
CA GLY A 38 -14.46 1.05 -13.89
C GLY A 38 -15.89 1.58 -14.00
N ILE A 39 -16.61 1.17 -15.03
CA ILE A 39 -18.02 1.52 -15.24
C ILE A 39 -18.89 1.10 -14.05
N GLN A 40 -18.60 -0.04 -13.43
CA GLN A 40 -19.30 -0.53 -12.24
C GLN A 40 -19.16 0.41 -11.02
N ASN A 41 -18.14 1.27 -11.02
CA ASN A 41 -17.89 2.29 -9.99
C ASN A 41 -18.44 3.66 -10.40
N GLY A 42 -19.09 3.78 -11.57
CA GLY A 42 -19.65 5.02 -12.09
C GLY A 42 -18.76 5.79 -13.09
N LEU A 43 -17.64 5.19 -13.56
CA LEU A 43 -16.82 5.82 -14.61
C LEU A 43 -17.64 5.90 -15.91
N ALA A 44 -17.64 7.10 -16.55
CA ALA A 44 -18.47 7.38 -17.72
C ALA A 44 -18.09 6.54 -18.96
N HIS A 45 -16.83 6.13 -19.07
CA HIS A 45 -16.33 5.30 -20.17
C HIS A 45 -15.15 4.43 -19.71
N THR A 46 -14.95 3.27 -20.34
CA THR A 46 -13.78 2.42 -20.08
C THR A 46 -12.45 3.04 -20.49
N ASP A 47 -12.48 3.98 -21.44
CA ASP A 47 -11.29 4.72 -21.87
C ASP A 47 -11.13 5.96 -20.98
N ALA A 48 -10.18 5.91 -20.08
CA ALA A 48 -9.67 7.06 -19.35
C ALA A 48 -8.44 7.60 -20.10
N ASN A 49 -8.47 8.89 -20.49
CA ASN A 49 -7.42 9.47 -21.33
C ASN A 49 -6.39 10.27 -20.54
N CYS A 50 -6.84 11.04 -19.54
CA CYS A 50 -6.00 11.93 -18.75
C CYS A 50 -6.57 12.16 -17.36
N VAL A 51 -5.68 12.52 -16.43
CA VAL A 51 -6.01 12.87 -15.04
C VAL A 51 -5.32 14.17 -14.66
N ALA A 52 -6.00 14.99 -13.88
CA ALA A 52 -5.44 16.17 -13.24
C ALA A 52 -5.95 16.29 -11.81
N GLN A 53 -5.32 17.12 -11.00
CA GLN A 53 -5.74 17.40 -9.63
C GLN A 53 -5.83 18.90 -9.41
N ASP A 54 -6.88 19.35 -8.72
CA ASP A 54 -7.01 20.74 -8.35
C ASP A 54 -6.35 21.07 -7.00
N SER A 55 -6.40 22.33 -6.63
CA SER A 55 -5.78 22.83 -5.38
C SER A 55 -6.42 22.23 -4.11
N THR A 56 -7.69 21.82 -4.16
CA THR A 56 -8.38 21.17 -3.04
C THR A 56 -7.91 19.72 -2.86
N GLY A 57 -7.49 19.08 -3.94
CA GLY A 57 -7.08 17.68 -3.99
C GLY A 57 -8.08 16.79 -4.72
N LEU A 58 -9.14 17.35 -5.26
CA LEU A 58 -10.12 16.63 -6.07
C LEU A 58 -9.46 16.17 -7.38
N ILE A 59 -9.72 14.93 -7.75
CA ILE A 59 -9.18 14.33 -8.98
C ILE A 59 -10.13 14.56 -10.14
N TRP A 60 -9.62 15.06 -11.24
CA TRP A 60 -10.35 15.30 -12.48
C TRP A 60 -9.94 14.27 -13.53
N ILE A 61 -10.93 13.64 -14.16
CA ILE A 61 -10.74 12.49 -15.07
C ILE A 61 -11.37 12.82 -16.41
N GLY A 62 -10.56 12.82 -17.45
CA GLY A 62 -11.01 12.94 -18.84
C GLY A 62 -11.22 11.57 -19.47
N THR A 63 -12.44 11.31 -19.94
CA THR A 63 -12.84 10.06 -20.61
C THR A 63 -13.28 10.28 -22.05
N ASN A 64 -13.58 9.21 -22.78
CA ASN A 64 -14.23 9.32 -24.08
C ASN A 64 -15.71 9.76 -24.00
N SER A 65 -16.28 9.80 -22.80
CA SER A 65 -17.68 10.21 -22.55
C SER A 65 -17.78 11.40 -21.60
N GLY A 66 -16.79 12.29 -21.62
CA GLY A 66 -16.83 13.55 -20.88
C GLY A 66 -15.88 13.65 -19.71
N LEU A 67 -16.06 14.72 -18.95
CA LEU A 67 -15.27 15.08 -17.78
C LEU A 67 -15.97 14.63 -16.51
N GLN A 68 -15.22 13.98 -15.63
CA GLN A 68 -15.69 13.62 -14.29
C GLN A 68 -14.72 14.11 -13.23
N ASN A 69 -15.19 14.26 -12.00
CA ASN A 69 -14.35 14.40 -10.84
C ASN A 69 -14.57 13.24 -9.85
N PHE A 70 -13.57 12.98 -9.02
CA PHE A 70 -13.57 11.90 -8.04
C PHE A 70 -13.06 12.40 -6.68
N ASP A 71 -13.81 12.13 -5.63
CA ASP A 71 -13.54 12.56 -4.26
C ASP A 71 -13.09 11.42 -3.33
N GLY A 72 -12.80 10.24 -3.88
CA GLY A 72 -12.50 9.03 -3.11
C GLY A 72 -13.73 8.14 -2.85
N TYR A 73 -14.96 8.67 -2.99
CA TYR A 73 -16.22 7.96 -2.75
C TYR A 73 -17.05 7.80 -4.01
N GLN A 74 -17.23 8.88 -4.75
CA GLN A 74 -18.12 8.91 -5.90
C GLN A 74 -17.53 9.68 -7.08
N LEU A 75 -17.92 9.27 -8.29
CA LEU A 75 -17.64 9.96 -9.53
C LEU A 75 -18.82 10.87 -9.86
N GLN A 76 -18.52 12.12 -10.22
CA GLN A 76 -19.52 13.08 -10.66
C GLN A 76 -19.19 13.57 -12.07
N THR A 77 -20.13 13.41 -12.99
CA THR A 77 -20.01 13.94 -14.37
C THR A 77 -20.33 15.42 -14.40
N ILE A 78 -19.54 16.20 -15.11
CA ILE A 78 -19.70 17.64 -15.27
C ILE A 78 -20.20 17.93 -16.68
N ASP A 79 -21.45 18.34 -16.78
CA ASP A 79 -22.14 18.55 -18.08
C ASP A 79 -22.98 19.85 -18.15
N TYR A 80 -22.70 20.81 -17.24
CA TYR A 80 -23.53 22.01 -17.12
C TYR A 80 -22.81 23.30 -17.49
N TYR A 81 -23.51 24.17 -18.24
CA TYR A 81 -23.20 25.59 -18.42
C TYR A 81 -23.99 26.45 -17.42
N PRO A 82 -23.58 27.69 -17.15
CA PRO A 82 -24.27 28.61 -16.21
C PRO A 82 -25.77 28.83 -16.49
N SER A 83 -26.23 28.61 -17.72
CA SER A 83 -27.61 28.70 -18.13
C SER A 83 -28.43 27.41 -17.96
N ASN A 84 -27.92 26.41 -17.28
CA ASN A 84 -28.47 25.03 -17.22
C ASN A 84 -28.61 24.38 -18.62
N GLN A 85 -27.89 24.84 -19.61
CA GLN A 85 -27.84 24.21 -20.92
C GLN A 85 -26.78 23.12 -20.87
N LYS A 86 -27.19 21.86 -21.16
CA LYS A 86 -26.26 20.75 -21.30
C LYS A 86 -25.26 20.97 -22.42
N ILE A 87 -24.01 20.59 -22.21
CA ILE A 87 -23.00 20.57 -23.28
C ILE A 87 -23.42 19.56 -24.34
N TYR A 88 -23.35 19.98 -25.61
CA TYR A 88 -23.61 19.07 -26.70
C TYR A 88 -22.56 17.96 -26.80
N GLU A 89 -22.96 16.81 -27.31
CA GLU A 89 -22.17 15.56 -27.41
C GLU A 89 -20.81 15.70 -28.13
N SER A 90 -20.58 16.81 -28.85
CA SER A 90 -19.33 17.05 -29.58
C SER A 90 -18.06 17.22 -28.71
N HIS A 91 -18.20 17.44 -27.40
CA HIS A 91 -17.09 17.65 -26.48
C HIS A 91 -16.82 16.42 -25.61
N ASN A 92 -17.36 15.28 -25.95
CA ASN A 92 -17.33 14.12 -25.07
C ASN A 92 -15.94 13.50 -24.87
N ARG A 93 -15.12 13.44 -25.92
CA ARG A 93 -13.78 12.87 -25.79
C ARG A 93 -12.78 13.89 -25.28
N ILE A 94 -12.47 13.79 -24.00
CA ILE A 94 -11.46 14.62 -23.35
C ILE A 94 -10.07 14.04 -23.62
N THR A 95 -9.14 14.87 -24.08
CA THR A 95 -7.79 14.48 -24.49
C THR A 95 -6.68 15.01 -23.58
N ALA A 96 -6.93 16.16 -22.91
CA ALA A 96 -5.97 16.80 -22.04
C ALA A 96 -6.64 17.63 -20.94
N LEU A 97 -6.04 17.66 -19.76
CA LEU A 97 -6.50 18.45 -18.61
C LEU A 97 -5.31 19.17 -17.98
N GLU A 98 -5.49 20.44 -17.62
CA GLU A 98 -4.54 21.23 -16.82
C GLU A 98 -5.27 22.17 -15.88
N CYS A 99 -4.85 22.18 -14.60
CA CYS A 99 -5.39 23.06 -13.57
C CYS A 99 -4.52 24.31 -13.41
N SER A 100 -5.12 25.48 -13.51
CA SER A 100 -4.63 26.74 -12.93
C SER A 100 -5.29 26.95 -11.57
N LYS A 101 -5.01 28.08 -10.90
CA LYS A 101 -5.54 28.35 -9.55
C LYS A 101 -7.02 28.03 -9.41
N ASN A 102 -7.87 28.70 -10.24
CA ASN A 102 -9.33 28.60 -10.16
C ASN A 102 -9.95 28.11 -11.48
N ARG A 103 -9.16 27.60 -12.41
CA ARG A 103 -9.61 27.15 -13.73
C ARG A 103 -9.08 25.77 -14.04
N LEU A 104 -9.93 24.95 -14.63
CA LEU A 104 -9.54 23.72 -15.30
C LEU A 104 -9.66 23.93 -16.82
N TRP A 105 -8.54 23.86 -17.50
CA TRP A 105 -8.48 23.87 -18.96
C TRP A 105 -8.68 22.47 -19.49
N VAL A 106 -9.68 22.31 -20.35
CA VAL A 106 -10.13 21.01 -20.85
C VAL A 106 -9.96 20.97 -22.36
N GLY A 107 -9.05 20.14 -22.82
CA GLY A 107 -8.86 19.85 -24.23
C GLY A 107 -9.70 18.65 -24.66
N SER A 108 -10.36 18.77 -25.83
CA SER A 108 -11.17 17.72 -26.42
C SER A 108 -10.88 17.55 -27.91
N ASP A 109 -11.51 16.54 -28.53
CA ASP A 109 -11.46 16.38 -29.99
C ASP A 109 -12.15 17.57 -30.75
N SER A 110 -13.01 18.34 -30.07
CA SER A 110 -13.76 19.45 -30.63
C SER A 110 -13.22 20.82 -30.24
N GLY A 111 -12.23 20.88 -29.37
CA GLY A 111 -11.62 22.17 -29.00
C GLY A 111 -11.22 22.28 -27.54
N LEU A 112 -10.88 23.51 -27.15
CA LEU A 112 -10.51 23.93 -25.82
C LEU A 112 -11.75 24.51 -25.10
N THR A 113 -11.98 24.07 -23.87
CA THR A 113 -12.99 24.62 -22.97
C THR A 113 -12.38 24.97 -21.62
N CYS A 114 -13.05 25.85 -20.87
CA CYS A 114 -12.62 26.33 -19.58
C CYS A 114 -13.70 26.03 -18.52
N LEU A 115 -13.34 25.38 -17.44
CA LEU A 115 -14.20 25.14 -16.28
C LEU A 115 -13.74 26.02 -15.13
N ASP A 116 -14.69 26.69 -14.47
CA ASP A 116 -14.44 27.40 -13.21
C ASP A 116 -14.49 26.45 -12.05
N LEU A 117 -13.38 26.31 -11.32
CA LEU A 117 -13.27 25.43 -10.17
C LEU A 117 -14.03 25.94 -8.92
N ASN A 118 -14.41 27.22 -8.90
CA ASN A 118 -15.23 27.76 -7.81
C ASN A 118 -16.72 27.44 -7.97
N THR A 119 -17.17 27.16 -9.18
CA THR A 119 -18.59 26.88 -9.45
C THR A 119 -18.83 25.51 -10.05
N HIS A 120 -17.79 24.82 -10.54
CA HIS A 120 -17.84 23.61 -11.36
C HIS A 120 -18.69 23.79 -12.62
N LEU A 121 -18.74 25.00 -13.15
CA LEU A 121 -19.46 25.31 -14.38
C LEU A 121 -18.49 25.67 -15.50
N TYR A 122 -18.82 25.28 -16.72
CA TYR A 122 -18.09 25.74 -17.88
C TYR A 122 -18.33 27.24 -18.09
N VAL A 123 -17.25 27.96 -18.35
CA VAL A 123 -17.28 29.38 -18.55
C VAL A 123 -16.70 29.73 -19.92
N PRO A 124 -17.30 30.71 -20.63
CA PRO A 124 -16.74 31.18 -21.90
C PRO A 124 -15.40 31.88 -21.64
N TYR A 125 -14.49 31.75 -22.59
CA TYR A 125 -13.26 32.54 -22.65
C TYR A 125 -13.17 33.28 -23.98
N THR A 126 -12.39 34.36 -24.00
CA THR A 126 -12.16 35.15 -25.21
C THR A 126 -10.69 35.05 -25.62
N ILE A 127 -10.43 35.19 -26.93
CA ILE A 127 -9.07 35.32 -27.46
C ILE A 127 -8.93 36.82 -27.85
N ALA A 128 -8.01 37.53 -27.22
CA ALA A 128 -7.89 38.96 -27.34
C ALA A 128 -7.38 39.42 -28.71
N GLU A 129 -6.47 38.64 -29.31
CA GLU A 129 -5.88 38.93 -30.62
C GLU A 129 -5.75 37.63 -31.39
N GLY A 130 -6.21 37.57 -32.62
CA GLY A 130 -6.13 36.40 -33.50
C GLY A 130 -7.50 35.81 -33.89
N ASP A 131 -7.52 34.69 -34.55
CA ASP A 131 -8.73 33.98 -34.95
C ASP A 131 -9.40 33.31 -33.73
N PRO A 132 -10.64 33.70 -33.38
CA PRO A 132 -11.34 33.06 -32.22
C PRO A 132 -11.64 31.56 -32.43
N THR A 133 -11.55 31.07 -33.66
CA THR A 133 -11.81 29.65 -33.99
C THR A 133 -10.57 28.76 -33.86
N ILE A 134 -9.41 29.32 -33.53
CA ILE A 134 -8.10 28.61 -33.55
C ILE A 134 -8.10 27.40 -32.63
N PHE A 135 -8.87 27.40 -31.58
CA PHE A 135 -9.02 26.33 -30.64
C PHE A 135 -10.30 25.51 -30.80
N ASN A 136 -11.05 25.67 -31.91
CA ASN A 136 -12.21 24.83 -32.26
C ASN A 136 -11.77 23.56 -33.02
N GLN A 137 -10.57 23.09 -32.79
CA GLN A 137 -10.00 21.91 -33.39
C GLN A 137 -9.37 21.02 -32.28
N ARG A 138 -9.09 19.79 -32.60
CA ARG A 138 -8.59 18.82 -31.63
C ARG A 138 -7.38 19.32 -30.85
N ILE A 139 -7.52 19.36 -29.54
CA ILE A 139 -6.43 19.67 -28.61
C ILE A 139 -5.71 18.37 -28.24
N LEU A 140 -4.42 18.27 -28.49
CA LEU A 140 -3.65 17.06 -28.20
C LEU A 140 -3.06 17.05 -26.81
N ARG A 141 -2.49 18.16 -26.38
CA ARG A 141 -1.83 18.31 -25.08
C ARG A 141 -1.97 19.73 -24.55
N LEU A 142 -1.99 19.84 -23.25
CA LEU A 142 -1.93 21.09 -22.51
C LEU A 142 -0.75 21.07 -21.54
N SER A 143 -0.17 22.23 -21.26
CA SER A 143 0.76 22.45 -20.16
C SER A 143 0.56 23.84 -19.61
N ILE A 144 0.69 24.01 -18.31
CA ILE A 144 0.50 25.29 -17.67
C ILE A 144 1.73 25.71 -16.88
N ASP A 145 2.09 26.98 -17.02
CA ASP A 145 3.03 27.67 -16.16
C ASP A 145 2.23 28.54 -15.17
N ASN A 146 1.94 27.98 -14.02
CA ASN A 146 1.16 28.65 -12.99
C ASN A 146 1.86 29.89 -12.40
N ALA A 147 3.19 29.92 -12.43
CA ALA A 147 3.98 31.02 -11.89
C ALA A 147 3.88 32.28 -12.79
N ASN A 148 3.86 32.09 -14.10
CA ASN A 148 3.83 33.17 -15.09
C ASN A 148 2.49 33.29 -15.80
N HIS A 149 1.47 32.52 -15.43
CA HIS A 149 0.13 32.49 -16.03
C HIS A 149 0.14 32.24 -17.55
N HIS A 150 0.95 31.28 -18.01
CA HIS A 150 1.03 30.89 -19.41
C HIS A 150 0.45 29.51 -19.64
N LEU A 151 -0.45 29.38 -20.62
CA LEU A 151 -1.03 28.14 -21.11
C LEU A 151 -0.37 27.77 -22.44
N TRP A 152 0.20 26.59 -22.51
CA TRP A 152 0.80 26.00 -23.70
C TRP A 152 -0.20 25.01 -24.29
N ILE A 153 -0.62 25.21 -25.53
CA ILE A 153 -1.70 24.49 -26.18
C ILE A 153 -1.17 23.81 -27.42
N ARG A 154 -1.15 22.50 -27.43
CA ARG A 154 -0.77 21.68 -28.57
C ARG A 154 -2.02 21.32 -29.36
N VAL A 155 -2.09 21.83 -30.59
CA VAL A 155 -3.07 21.47 -31.61
C VAL A 155 -2.33 20.70 -32.69
N GLU A 156 -2.97 19.82 -33.44
CA GLU A 156 -2.35 18.90 -34.40
C GLU A 156 -0.90 19.21 -34.82
N ASN A 157 -0.69 20.27 -35.62
CA ASN A 157 0.64 20.61 -36.16
C ASN A 157 1.27 21.87 -35.56
N GLN A 158 0.62 22.49 -34.55
CA GLN A 158 1.06 23.78 -34.01
C GLN A 158 1.07 23.80 -32.51
N LEU A 159 2.00 24.54 -31.92
CA LEU A 159 2.08 24.87 -30.52
C LEU A 159 1.78 26.36 -30.34
N TYR A 160 0.72 26.63 -29.60
CA TYR A 160 0.35 27.97 -29.20
C TYR A 160 0.74 28.23 -27.76
N VAL A 161 1.04 29.47 -27.46
CA VAL A 161 1.29 29.90 -26.08
C VAL A 161 0.38 31.09 -25.81
N ALA A 162 -0.40 31.06 -24.76
CA ALA A 162 -1.30 32.12 -24.38
C ALA A 162 -1.01 32.56 -22.94
N LYS A 163 -1.03 33.91 -22.74
CA LYS A 163 -1.08 34.46 -21.39
C LYS A 163 -2.54 34.45 -20.91
N ILE A 164 -2.77 33.92 -19.71
CA ILE A 164 -4.10 33.85 -19.09
C ILE A 164 -4.34 35.12 -18.28
N GLU A 165 -5.42 35.85 -18.59
CA GLU A 165 -5.97 36.91 -17.74
C GLU A 165 -7.20 36.36 -17.02
N GLU A 166 -7.02 35.94 -15.78
CA GLU A 166 -8.07 35.24 -15.01
C GLU A 166 -9.30 36.12 -14.74
N ALA A 167 -9.11 37.44 -14.54
CA ALA A 167 -10.18 38.36 -14.19
C ALA A 167 -11.23 38.52 -15.31
N THR A 168 -10.80 38.51 -16.56
CA THR A 168 -11.63 38.66 -17.75
C THR A 168 -11.85 37.34 -18.48
N ASN A 169 -11.25 36.27 -18.02
CA ASN A 169 -11.20 34.97 -18.71
C ASN A 169 -10.73 35.09 -20.17
N THR A 170 -9.64 35.83 -20.38
CA THR A 170 -9.12 36.16 -21.70
C THR A 170 -7.77 35.49 -21.93
N LEU A 171 -7.58 34.93 -23.10
CA LEU A 171 -6.31 34.39 -23.58
C LEU A 171 -5.68 35.39 -24.56
N TYR A 172 -4.47 35.87 -24.22
CA TYR A 172 -3.62 36.66 -25.08
C TYR A 172 -2.59 35.74 -25.74
N LEU A 173 -2.76 35.54 -27.07
CA LEU A 173 -1.82 34.72 -27.82
C LEU A 173 -0.47 35.41 -27.94
N LEU A 174 0.61 34.68 -27.65
CA LEU A 174 1.96 35.19 -27.77
C LEU A 174 2.53 34.86 -29.15
N GLU A 175 3.14 35.88 -29.77
CA GLU A 175 3.82 35.71 -31.06
C GLU A 175 5.14 34.95 -30.90
N TRP A 176 5.51 34.21 -31.92
CA TRP A 176 6.84 33.62 -32.02
C TRP A 176 7.81 34.63 -32.64
N ASP A 177 9.01 34.72 -32.09
CA ASP A 177 10.06 35.53 -32.71
C ASP A 177 10.37 35.02 -34.13
N ASN A 178 10.53 35.99 -35.09
CA ASN A 178 10.70 35.71 -36.51
C ASN A 178 11.86 34.78 -36.90
N ASN A 179 12.82 34.57 -36.00
CA ASN A 179 13.95 33.65 -36.18
C ASN A 179 13.61 32.21 -35.72
N SER A 180 12.41 31.94 -35.25
CA SER A 180 12.01 30.66 -34.64
C SER A 180 11.08 29.86 -35.57
N ASN A 181 11.55 29.56 -36.81
CA ASN A 181 10.77 28.71 -37.73
C ASN A 181 10.78 27.24 -37.26
N LEU A 182 9.89 26.87 -36.35
CA LEU A 182 9.71 25.54 -35.75
C LEU A 182 8.65 24.72 -36.48
N SER A 183 8.19 25.15 -37.64
CA SER A 183 6.93 24.72 -38.28
C SER A 183 6.89 23.31 -38.85
N THR A 184 7.95 22.50 -38.84
CA THR A 184 7.97 21.28 -39.67
C THR A 184 8.23 19.95 -38.95
N TYR A 185 8.71 19.91 -37.69
CA TYR A 185 9.15 18.64 -37.07
C TYR A 185 8.83 18.55 -35.57
N TRP A 186 7.56 18.58 -35.22
CA TRP A 186 7.17 18.47 -33.82
C TRP A 186 6.85 17.03 -33.44
N THR A 187 7.42 16.58 -32.35
CA THR A 187 6.92 15.38 -31.70
C THR A 187 5.58 15.66 -31.04
N GLN A 188 4.72 14.64 -30.92
CA GLN A 188 3.37 14.77 -30.31
C GLN A 188 3.41 14.97 -28.78
N GLN A 189 4.45 15.58 -28.25
CA GLN A 189 4.74 15.64 -26.83
C GLN A 189 4.14 16.85 -26.15
N LYS A 190 3.95 16.68 -24.82
CA LYS A 190 3.61 17.76 -23.89
C LYS A 190 4.87 18.60 -23.64
N PRO A 191 4.82 19.94 -23.77
CA PRO A 191 5.89 20.81 -23.28
C PRO A 191 6.09 20.63 -21.79
N VAL A 192 7.32 20.53 -21.34
CA VAL A 192 7.65 20.44 -19.92
C VAL A 192 8.08 21.81 -19.42
N ILE A 193 7.37 22.25 -18.38
CA ILE A 193 7.65 23.54 -17.74
C ILE A 193 8.45 23.30 -16.47
N TYR A 194 9.61 23.95 -16.38
CA TYR A 194 10.46 23.90 -15.19
C TYR A 194 11.08 25.28 -14.94
N GLU A 195 10.89 25.82 -13.75
CA GLU A 195 11.37 27.15 -13.35
C GLU A 195 11.06 28.27 -14.38
N GLY A 196 9.82 28.29 -14.89
CA GLY A 196 9.35 29.29 -15.85
C GLY A 196 9.92 29.17 -17.27
N LYS A 197 10.60 28.05 -17.59
CA LYS A 197 11.11 27.74 -18.92
C LYS A 197 10.39 26.53 -19.48
N ALA A 198 10.12 26.54 -20.77
CA ALA A 198 9.51 25.42 -21.45
C ALA A 198 10.58 24.62 -22.22
N TRP A 199 10.49 23.31 -22.09
CA TRP A 199 11.35 22.37 -22.79
C TRP A 199 10.51 21.53 -23.73
N ILE A 200 10.97 21.41 -24.98
CA ILE A 200 10.36 20.59 -26.02
C ILE A 200 11.43 19.83 -26.79
N THR A 201 11.03 18.75 -27.45
CA THR A 201 11.91 18.03 -28.38
C THR A 201 11.35 18.08 -29.78
N THR A 202 12.26 18.06 -30.73
CA THR A 202 12.01 17.74 -32.14
C THR A 202 12.66 16.39 -32.44
N ASP A 203 12.56 15.91 -33.65
CA ASP A 203 13.27 14.71 -34.12
C ASP A 203 14.80 14.78 -33.95
N LYS A 204 15.37 16.00 -33.95
CA LYS A 204 16.82 16.22 -33.95
C LYS A 204 17.34 17.03 -32.77
N ALA A 205 16.50 17.75 -32.09
CA ALA A 205 16.95 18.72 -31.07
C ALA A 205 16.07 18.76 -29.84
N LEU A 206 16.70 18.98 -28.68
CA LEU A 206 16.09 19.46 -27.48
C LEU A 206 16.14 21.00 -27.48
N ILE A 207 15.02 21.64 -27.23
CA ILE A 207 14.87 23.10 -27.34
C ILE A 207 14.39 23.67 -26.02
N GLN A 208 15.08 24.67 -25.52
CA GLN A 208 14.66 25.52 -24.43
C GLN A 208 13.97 26.75 -24.97
N LEU A 209 12.74 26.98 -24.54
CA LEU A 209 11.94 28.17 -24.88
C LEU A 209 11.87 29.09 -23.66
N ALA A 210 11.84 30.39 -23.93
CA ALA A 210 11.59 31.41 -22.93
C ALA A 210 10.63 32.47 -23.49
N ILE A 211 9.84 33.07 -22.60
CA ILE A 211 8.97 34.19 -22.95
C ILE A 211 9.67 35.46 -22.52
N ILE A 212 9.96 36.33 -23.50
CA ILE A 212 10.64 37.62 -23.31
C ILE A 212 9.80 38.70 -24.05
N ASN A 213 9.41 39.76 -23.36
CA ASN A 213 8.63 40.85 -23.92
C ASN A 213 7.36 40.37 -24.64
N GLN A 214 6.65 39.42 -24.06
CA GLN A 214 5.42 38.79 -24.60
C GLN A 214 5.63 38.05 -25.93
N LYS A 215 6.83 37.67 -26.24
CA LYS A 215 7.15 36.81 -27.39
C LYS A 215 7.83 35.55 -26.97
N VAL A 216 7.59 34.46 -27.70
CA VAL A 216 8.23 33.15 -27.48
C VAL A 216 9.55 33.10 -28.26
N HIS A 217 10.64 32.91 -27.54
CA HIS A 217 11.98 32.83 -28.09
C HIS A 217 12.60 31.46 -27.89
N ILE A 218 13.33 30.98 -28.90
CA ILE A 218 14.25 29.86 -28.70
C ILE A 218 15.48 30.40 -27.97
N LYS A 219 15.61 30.00 -26.69
CA LYS A 219 16.75 30.42 -25.87
C LYS A 219 17.99 29.58 -26.16
N ARG A 220 17.82 28.28 -26.31
CA ARG A 220 18.89 27.30 -26.60
C ARG A 220 18.37 26.14 -27.43
N ARG A 221 19.28 25.57 -28.22
CA ARG A 221 19.04 24.38 -29.02
C ARG A 221 20.20 23.42 -28.87
N TYR A 222 19.92 22.22 -28.40
CA TYR A 222 20.88 21.14 -28.25
C TYR A 222 20.58 20.08 -29.30
N GLN A 223 21.58 19.75 -30.16
CA GLN A 223 21.42 18.61 -31.06
C GLN A 223 21.36 17.31 -30.23
N LEU A 224 20.35 16.47 -30.47
CA LEU A 224 20.15 15.27 -29.66
C LEU A 224 21.31 14.28 -29.81
N GLU A 225 21.88 14.11 -31.02
CA GLU A 225 22.98 13.21 -31.28
C GLU A 225 24.22 13.60 -30.46
N ASP A 226 24.55 14.88 -30.41
CA ASP A 226 25.67 15.41 -29.64
C ASP A 226 25.42 15.34 -28.13
N LEU A 227 24.21 15.72 -27.73
CA LEU A 227 23.79 15.76 -26.32
C LEU A 227 23.76 14.36 -25.70
N LEU A 228 23.20 13.38 -26.42
CA LEU A 228 22.99 12.03 -25.92
C LEU A 228 24.12 11.06 -26.30
N ARG A 229 25.09 11.54 -27.11
CA ARG A 229 26.21 10.76 -27.62
C ARG A 229 25.79 9.51 -28.39
N GLN A 230 24.58 9.49 -28.87
CA GLN A 230 24.00 8.42 -29.70
C GLN A 230 22.81 8.93 -30.50
N LYS A 231 22.60 8.30 -31.67
CA LYS A 231 21.44 8.61 -32.51
C LYS A 231 20.20 7.92 -31.95
N THR A 232 19.32 8.69 -31.36
CA THR A 232 18.04 8.20 -30.80
C THR A 232 16.96 9.27 -30.89
N GLU A 233 15.71 8.83 -30.99
CA GLU A 233 14.54 9.71 -30.92
C GLU A 233 14.04 9.81 -29.50
N ILE A 234 13.74 11.02 -29.08
CA ILE A 234 13.14 11.28 -27.78
C ILE A 234 11.63 11.42 -27.94
N SER A 235 10.90 10.56 -27.30
CA SER A 235 9.46 10.46 -27.41
C SER A 235 8.69 11.15 -26.28
N SER A 236 9.32 11.49 -25.16
CA SER A 236 8.72 12.33 -24.13
C SER A 236 9.75 12.90 -23.15
N LEU A 237 9.36 14.00 -22.50
CA LEU A 237 10.14 14.71 -21.49
C LEU A 237 9.41 14.68 -20.15
N TYR A 238 10.16 14.77 -19.07
CA TYR A 238 9.68 15.02 -17.72
C TYR A 238 10.73 15.79 -16.93
N ALA A 239 10.34 16.70 -16.03
CA ALA A 239 11.25 17.41 -15.16
C ALA A 239 10.84 17.21 -13.71
N SER A 240 11.75 16.82 -12.86
CA SER A 240 11.54 16.59 -11.44
C SER A 240 12.87 16.68 -10.67
N GLU A 241 12.80 17.20 -9.44
CA GLU A 241 13.91 17.18 -8.44
C GLU A 241 15.24 17.64 -9.01
N GLY A 242 15.24 18.72 -9.83
CA GLY A 242 16.49 19.29 -10.40
C GLY A 242 17.02 18.55 -11.62
N TYR A 243 16.25 17.65 -12.22
CA TYR A 243 16.65 16.88 -13.39
C TYR A 243 15.64 16.97 -14.53
N LEU A 244 16.15 16.98 -15.76
CA LEU A 244 15.38 16.74 -16.98
C LEU A 244 15.56 15.27 -17.40
N TYR A 245 14.47 14.56 -17.57
CA TYR A 245 14.40 13.18 -18.03
C TYR A 245 13.93 13.16 -19.49
N LEU A 246 14.66 12.41 -20.33
CA LEU A 246 14.35 12.25 -21.75
C LEU A 246 14.13 10.77 -22.03
N ARG A 247 12.92 10.40 -22.40
CA ARG A 247 12.57 9.03 -22.74
C ARG A 247 12.80 8.76 -24.21
N SER A 248 13.55 7.71 -24.50
CA SER A 248 13.66 7.09 -25.83
C SER A 248 12.88 5.80 -25.91
N SER A 249 12.88 5.16 -27.08
CA SER A 249 12.27 3.83 -27.27
C SER A 249 12.95 2.74 -26.43
N GLN A 250 14.23 2.86 -26.13
CA GLN A 250 15.05 1.83 -25.46
C GLN A 250 15.28 2.10 -23.98
N GLY A 251 15.16 3.36 -23.54
CA GLY A 251 15.51 3.69 -22.19
C GLY A 251 15.23 5.15 -21.81
N CYS A 252 15.86 5.60 -20.74
CA CYS A 252 15.71 6.95 -20.22
C CYS A 252 17.06 7.59 -19.97
N PHE A 253 17.22 8.82 -20.44
CA PHE A 253 18.34 9.70 -20.14
C PHE A 253 17.94 10.66 -19.02
N ARG A 254 18.90 11.06 -18.19
CA ARG A 254 18.75 12.06 -17.16
C ARG A 254 19.88 13.08 -17.24
N LEU A 255 19.52 14.36 -17.21
CA LEU A 255 20.44 15.50 -17.20
C LEU A 255 20.10 16.40 -16.02
N PRO A 256 21.05 16.80 -15.17
CA PRO A 256 20.80 17.76 -14.10
C PRO A 256 20.69 19.18 -14.65
N PHE A 257 19.83 19.98 -14.04
CA PHE A 257 19.82 21.43 -14.23
C PHE A 257 20.98 22.08 -13.43
N SER A 258 21.62 23.08 -14.01
CA SER A 258 22.67 23.86 -13.38
C SER A 258 22.56 25.32 -13.79
N ASP A 259 22.55 26.24 -12.82
CA ASP A 259 22.57 27.70 -13.03
C ASP A 259 21.71 28.22 -14.19
N ASN A 260 20.45 27.78 -14.26
CA ASN A 260 19.51 28.09 -15.33
C ASN A 260 19.73 27.38 -16.68
N ASP A 261 20.51 26.30 -16.72
CA ASP A 261 20.80 25.54 -17.93
C ASP A 261 20.85 24.02 -17.66
N LEU A 262 21.19 23.22 -18.66
CA LEU A 262 21.48 21.80 -18.51
C LEU A 262 22.98 21.57 -18.34
N ASN A 263 23.36 20.79 -17.35
CA ASN A 263 24.71 20.26 -17.27
C ASN A 263 24.85 19.05 -18.21
N THR A 264 25.32 19.32 -19.43
CA THR A 264 25.46 18.32 -20.49
C THR A 264 26.62 17.34 -20.26
N SER A 265 27.51 17.64 -19.33
CA SER A 265 28.64 16.75 -18.98
C SER A 265 28.23 15.59 -18.09
N ASP A 266 27.15 15.74 -17.31
CA ASP A 266 26.68 14.75 -16.33
C ASP A 266 25.43 14.00 -16.84
N LEU A 267 25.57 13.41 -18.02
CA LEU A 267 24.55 12.59 -18.65
C LEU A 267 24.50 11.19 -18.02
N SER A 268 23.36 10.78 -17.50
CA SER A 268 23.07 9.42 -17.03
C SER A 268 22.10 8.72 -17.99
N TYR A 269 22.28 7.43 -18.22
CA TYR A 269 21.42 6.62 -19.10
C TYR A 269 21.10 5.27 -18.51
N ILE A 270 19.89 4.81 -18.69
CA ILE A 270 19.45 3.45 -18.40
C ILE A 270 18.80 2.84 -19.63
N ASP A 271 19.26 1.65 -20.00
CA ASP A 271 18.61 0.78 -20.98
C ASP A 271 17.68 -0.22 -20.24
N PHE A 272 16.39 -0.14 -20.55
CA PHE A 272 15.41 -0.97 -19.86
C PHE A 272 15.49 -2.43 -20.29
N HIS A 273 15.78 -2.70 -21.57
CA HIS A 273 15.85 -4.06 -22.09
C HIS A 273 17.11 -4.80 -21.64
N GLN A 274 18.26 -4.13 -21.58
CA GLN A 274 19.49 -4.72 -21.02
C GLN A 274 19.31 -5.02 -19.53
N THR A 275 18.52 -4.22 -18.82
CA THR A 275 18.27 -4.42 -17.39
C THR A 275 17.22 -5.53 -17.15
N ASN A 276 16.18 -5.62 -17.98
CA ASN A 276 15.19 -6.69 -17.97
C ASN A 276 14.74 -7.06 -19.40
N PRO A 277 15.23 -8.18 -19.95
CA PRO A 277 14.89 -8.61 -21.32
C PRO A 277 13.41 -8.91 -21.57
N ASN A 278 12.61 -9.06 -20.52
CA ASN A 278 11.16 -9.29 -20.66
C ASN A 278 10.38 -8.02 -20.98
N ILE A 279 10.99 -6.84 -20.84
CA ILE A 279 10.37 -5.58 -21.26
C ILE A 279 10.44 -5.50 -22.78
N PRO A 280 9.27 -5.35 -23.48
CA PRO A 280 9.27 -5.25 -24.92
C PRO A 280 10.07 -4.04 -25.40
N ASN A 281 10.92 -4.22 -26.39
CA ASN A 281 11.58 -3.12 -27.10
C ASN A 281 10.54 -2.24 -27.82
N ASN A 282 10.72 -0.93 -27.77
CA ASN A 282 10.00 0.07 -28.58
C ASN A 282 8.53 0.35 -28.27
N THR A 283 8.03 0.00 -27.08
CA THR A 283 6.59 0.12 -26.78
C THR A 283 6.20 0.90 -25.53
N ILE A 284 7.14 1.71 -24.99
CA ILE A 284 6.79 2.57 -23.85
C ILE A 284 5.95 3.74 -24.35
N ASP A 285 4.69 3.81 -23.91
CA ASP A 285 3.75 4.84 -24.33
C ASP A 285 3.85 6.11 -23.46
N THR A 286 4.05 5.95 -22.15
CA THR A 286 4.10 7.05 -21.20
C THR A 286 5.05 6.75 -20.04
N PHE A 287 5.57 7.82 -19.41
CA PHE A 287 6.37 7.68 -18.18
C PHE A 287 6.16 8.86 -17.24
N ILE A 288 6.45 8.65 -15.96
CA ILE A 288 6.47 9.68 -14.93
C ILE A 288 7.54 9.34 -13.89
N VAL A 289 8.02 10.34 -13.17
CA VAL A 289 9.05 10.20 -12.14
C VAL A 289 8.44 10.48 -10.78
N GLY A 290 8.58 9.55 -9.85
CA GLY A 290 8.20 9.71 -8.45
C GLY A 290 9.13 10.69 -7.71
N LYS A 291 8.67 11.23 -6.58
CA LYS A 291 9.46 12.11 -5.70
C LYS A 291 10.76 11.45 -5.18
N ASP A 292 10.78 10.12 -5.11
CA ASP A 292 11.94 9.31 -4.74
C ASP A 292 12.88 9.00 -5.92
N GLY A 293 12.62 9.55 -7.11
CA GLY A 293 13.37 9.31 -8.33
C GLY A 293 13.03 7.99 -9.03
N THR A 294 12.04 7.22 -8.55
CA THR A 294 11.55 6.01 -9.21
C THR A 294 10.89 6.35 -10.56
N LEU A 295 11.30 5.66 -11.63
CA LEU A 295 10.66 5.79 -12.93
C LEU A 295 9.48 4.82 -13.02
N TRP A 296 8.31 5.34 -13.39
CA TRP A 296 7.12 4.56 -13.73
C TRP A 296 6.87 4.64 -15.22
N CYS A 297 6.82 3.51 -15.88
CA CYS A 297 6.72 3.41 -17.34
C CYS A 297 5.54 2.55 -17.74
N GLY A 298 4.62 3.11 -18.55
CA GLY A 298 3.48 2.42 -19.13
C GLY A 298 3.75 2.00 -20.56
N TYR A 299 3.35 0.80 -20.93
CA TYR A 299 3.49 0.24 -22.27
C TYR A 299 2.26 -0.60 -22.64
N PHE A 300 2.18 -1.05 -23.92
CA PHE A 300 1.09 -1.93 -24.33
C PHE A 300 1.16 -3.28 -23.60
N GLY A 301 0.21 -3.53 -22.70
CA GLY A 301 0.12 -4.77 -21.93
C GLY A 301 0.73 -4.70 -20.54
N GLY A 302 1.12 -3.53 -20.02
CA GLY A 302 1.62 -3.45 -18.66
C GLY A 302 2.16 -2.11 -18.21
N ILE A 303 2.64 -2.11 -16.98
CA ILE A 303 3.40 -1.03 -16.37
C ILE A 303 4.60 -1.63 -15.64
N PHE A 304 5.69 -0.92 -15.57
CA PHE A 304 6.84 -1.29 -14.75
C PHE A 304 7.41 -0.08 -14.01
N GLU A 305 8.03 -0.35 -12.88
CA GLU A 305 8.79 0.63 -12.12
C GLU A 305 10.28 0.32 -12.18
N VAL A 306 11.09 1.36 -12.15
CA VAL A 306 12.56 1.28 -12.03
C VAL A 306 12.95 2.05 -10.80
N ARG A 307 13.32 1.35 -9.74
CA ARG A 307 13.86 1.93 -8.51
C ARG A 307 15.35 2.15 -8.65
N GLN A 308 15.83 3.28 -8.12
CA GLN A 308 17.25 3.70 -8.20
C GLN A 308 17.83 3.61 -9.62
N PRO A 309 17.15 4.19 -10.64
CA PRO A 309 17.35 3.87 -12.07
C PRO A 309 18.79 4.10 -12.58
N PHE A 310 19.51 5.02 -11.96
CA PHE A 310 20.86 5.43 -12.40
C PHE A 310 21.96 4.98 -11.45
N THR A 311 21.74 3.91 -10.66
CA THR A 311 22.72 3.32 -9.74
C THR A 311 22.98 1.86 -10.10
N GLU A 312 24.03 1.27 -9.49
CA GLU A 312 24.33 -0.17 -9.63
C GLU A 312 23.27 -1.06 -8.92
N HIS A 313 22.51 -0.50 -7.97
CA HIS A 313 21.48 -1.20 -7.20
C HIS A 313 20.08 -1.08 -7.82
N ARG A 314 20.02 -0.69 -9.09
CA ARG A 314 18.75 -0.55 -9.81
C ARG A 314 17.95 -1.87 -9.84
N THR A 315 16.66 -1.75 -9.67
CA THR A 315 15.71 -2.86 -9.77
C THR A 315 14.54 -2.49 -10.67
N ILE A 316 14.06 -3.45 -11.47
CA ILE A 316 12.89 -3.28 -12.32
C ILE A 316 11.82 -4.26 -11.85
N ASN A 317 10.67 -3.75 -11.49
CA ASN A 317 9.48 -4.52 -11.15
C ASN A 317 8.41 -4.30 -12.22
N GLN A 318 7.87 -5.39 -12.75
CA GLN A 318 6.89 -5.38 -13.83
C GLN A 318 5.51 -5.82 -13.32
N TYR A 319 4.47 -5.10 -13.72
CA TYR A 319 3.08 -5.37 -13.34
C TYR A 319 2.29 -5.68 -14.61
N LEU A 320 1.90 -6.93 -14.81
CA LEU A 320 1.21 -7.40 -16.01
C LEU A 320 -0.23 -7.76 -15.71
N GLU A 321 -0.41 -8.84 -14.99
CA GLU A 321 -1.69 -9.42 -14.62
C GLU A 321 -1.55 -10.07 -13.25
N ASN A 322 -2.49 -9.84 -12.37
CA ASN A 322 -2.52 -10.51 -11.09
C ASN A 322 -3.94 -10.92 -10.71
N ASN A 323 -4.04 -12.12 -10.24
CA ASN A 323 -5.12 -13.01 -9.86
C ASN A 323 -6.53 -12.45 -9.53
N ARG A 324 -6.78 -11.14 -9.49
CA ARG A 324 -8.17 -10.58 -9.37
C ARG A 324 -8.30 -9.07 -9.62
N ASN A 325 -7.24 -8.26 -9.42
CA ASN A 325 -7.40 -6.80 -9.39
C ASN A 325 -6.62 -6.05 -10.48
N ILE A 326 -5.61 -6.65 -11.10
CA ILE A 326 -4.81 -6.04 -12.16
C ILE A 326 -4.96 -6.88 -13.41
N ASN A 327 -5.38 -6.26 -14.49
CA ASN A 327 -5.35 -6.86 -15.82
C ASN A 327 -4.97 -5.79 -16.84
N PHE A 328 -3.67 -5.61 -17.05
CA PHE A 328 -3.15 -4.73 -18.09
C PHE A 328 -2.92 -5.48 -19.42
N SER A 329 -3.15 -6.80 -19.46
CA SER A 329 -2.94 -7.58 -20.66
C SER A 329 -3.79 -7.03 -21.81
N ARG A 330 -3.14 -6.74 -22.96
CA ARG A 330 -3.75 -6.20 -24.17
C ARG A 330 -4.41 -4.83 -24.04
N THR A 331 -4.08 -4.04 -23.02
CA THR A 331 -4.50 -2.64 -22.93
C THR A 331 -3.31 -1.70 -23.10
N ARG A 332 -3.59 -0.47 -23.53
CA ARG A 332 -2.61 0.60 -23.64
C ARG A 332 -2.74 1.53 -22.43
N ILE A 333 -1.63 1.93 -21.86
CA ILE A 333 -1.58 2.95 -20.82
C ILE A 333 -1.61 4.32 -21.53
N SER A 334 -2.68 5.08 -21.33
CA SER A 334 -2.89 6.37 -22.00
C SER A 334 -2.18 7.52 -21.29
N SER A 335 -2.18 7.53 -19.95
CA SER A 335 -1.44 8.52 -19.15
C SER A 335 -1.08 7.99 -17.77
N LEU A 336 -0.06 8.59 -17.18
CA LEU A 336 0.36 8.42 -15.79
C LEU A 336 0.34 9.79 -15.11
N PHE A 337 -0.15 9.82 -13.87
CA PHE A 337 -0.20 11.04 -13.07
C PHE A 337 0.10 10.70 -11.60
N ILE A 338 0.92 11.51 -10.94
CA ILE A 338 1.16 11.41 -9.49
C ILE A 338 0.53 12.62 -8.85
N ASP A 339 -0.40 12.38 -7.91
CA ASP A 339 -1.11 13.43 -7.20
C ASP A 339 -0.27 14.01 -6.05
N LYS A 340 -0.77 15.11 -5.43
CA LYS A 340 -0.09 15.77 -4.31
C LYS A 340 0.06 14.88 -3.07
N PHE A 341 -0.78 13.84 -2.96
CA PHE A 341 -0.79 12.86 -1.88
C PHE A 341 0.10 11.65 -2.16
N ASN A 342 0.88 11.70 -3.25
CA ASN A 342 1.77 10.63 -3.69
C ASN A 342 1.05 9.34 -4.10
N ASN A 343 -0.14 9.47 -4.70
CA ASN A 343 -0.81 8.34 -5.37
C ASN A 343 -0.51 8.37 -6.86
N LEU A 344 -0.15 7.20 -7.41
CA LEU A 344 0.00 7.00 -8.84
C LEU A 344 -1.36 6.65 -9.47
N TRP A 345 -1.76 7.44 -10.44
CA TRP A 345 -2.96 7.25 -11.26
C TRP A 345 -2.55 6.74 -12.63
N ILE A 346 -3.21 5.70 -13.11
CA ILE A 346 -2.90 5.02 -14.36
C ILE A 346 -4.16 4.99 -15.20
N SER A 347 -4.18 5.80 -16.26
CA SER A 347 -5.27 5.82 -17.22
C SER A 347 -5.05 4.76 -18.29
N THR A 348 -6.11 4.02 -18.64
CA THR A 348 -6.03 2.95 -19.63
C THR A 348 -7.07 3.13 -20.73
N ILE A 349 -6.78 2.53 -21.90
CA ILE A 349 -7.76 2.33 -22.94
C ILE A 349 -8.44 0.98 -22.68
N ASP A 350 -9.76 0.97 -22.56
CA ASP A 350 -10.67 -0.18 -22.37
C ASP A 350 -10.73 -0.82 -20.97
N ARG A 351 -9.96 -0.38 -19.97
CA ARG A 351 -9.93 -0.96 -18.61
C ARG A 351 -10.23 0.03 -17.48
N GLY A 352 -10.57 1.26 -17.81
CA GLY A 352 -10.84 2.33 -16.84
C GLY A 352 -9.58 2.93 -16.25
N LEU A 353 -9.68 3.37 -15.01
CA LEU A 353 -8.63 4.04 -14.27
C LEU A 353 -8.15 3.16 -13.12
N TYR A 354 -6.83 3.09 -12.94
CA TYR A 354 -6.23 2.44 -11.79
C TYR A 354 -5.49 3.47 -10.94
N TYR A 355 -5.41 3.21 -9.64
CA TYR A 355 -4.57 4.02 -8.76
C TYR A 355 -4.00 3.19 -7.62
N ARG A 356 -2.86 3.67 -7.07
CA ARG A 356 -2.23 3.14 -5.86
C ARG A 356 -1.43 4.21 -5.15
N SER A 357 -1.26 4.06 -3.83
CA SER A 357 -0.31 4.88 -3.08
C SER A 357 1.13 4.48 -3.40
N LEU A 358 2.00 5.49 -3.60
CA LEU A 358 3.46 5.32 -3.71
C LEU A 358 4.16 5.52 -2.36
N SER A 359 3.43 5.82 -1.30
CA SER A 359 4.00 5.85 0.04
C SER A 359 4.55 4.46 0.36
N SER A 360 5.80 4.40 0.78
CA SER A 360 6.46 3.13 1.07
C SER A 360 5.68 2.37 2.13
N THR A 361 5.22 1.17 1.82
CA THR A 361 4.71 0.26 2.83
C THR A 361 5.90 -0.25 3.64
N PRO A 362 5.84 -0.16 4.95
CA PRO A 362 6.94 -0.60 5.81
C PRO A 362 7.03 -2.12 5.90
N PHE A 363 6.12 -2.84 5.26
CA PHE A 363 6.05 -4.30 5.26
C PHE A 363 6.81 -4.89 4.08
N ASN A 364 7.67 -5.85 4.38
CA ASN A 364 8.39 -6.63 3.39
C ASN A 364 7.80 -8.05 3.31
N TYR A 365 7.93 -8.69 2.14
CA TYR A 365 7.35 -10.01 1.91
C TYR A 365 8.35 -10.97 1.27
N LEU A 366 8.28 -12.24 1.70
CA LEU A 366 8.69 -13.36 0.87
C LEU A 366 7.43 -13.88 0.17
N SER A 367 7.28 -13.51 -1.11
CA SER A 367 6.06 -13.72 -1.88
C SER A 367 5.98 -15.11 -2.53
N ASN A 368 4.77 -15.44 -2.99
CA ASN A 368 4.41 -16.68 -3.70
C ASN A 368 5.31 -17.04 -4.87
N SER A 369 5.81 -16.06 -5.60
CA SER A 369 6.69 -16.30 -6.75
C SER A 369 7.97 -17.04 -6.38
N LYS A 370 8.59 -16.70 -5.23
CA LYS A 370 9.79 -17.38 -4.75
C LYS A 370 9.54 -18.85 -4.36
N PHE A 371 8.34 -19.17 -3.89
CA PHE A 371 7.94 -20.54 -3.57
C PHE A 371 7.61 -21.35 -4.82
N GLN A 372 6.99 -20.69 -5.83
CA GLN A 372 6.72 -21.31 -7.14
C GLN A 372 7.99 -21.60 -7.94
N GLU A 373 9.02 -20.75 -7.86
CA GLU A 373 10.33 -20.97 -8.50
C GLU A 373 10.98 -22.28 -8.06
N ILE A 374 10.70 -22.76 -6.85
CA ILE A 374 11.20 -24.04 -6.31
C ILE A 374 10.15 -25.17 -6.39
N GLY A 375 9.05 -24.95 -7.13
CA GLY A 375 8.06 -25.99 -7.45
C GLY A 375 6.98 -26.22 -6.39
N PHE A 376 6.79 -25.29 -5.43
CA PHE A 376 5.74 -25.39 -4.42
C PHE A 376 4.49 -24.59 -4.81
N ALA A 377 3.35 -25.28 -4.85
CA ALA A 377 2.05 -24.67 -5.14
C ALA A 377 1.40 -24.00 -3.90
N LYS A 378 1.82 -24.40 -2.69
CA LYS A 378 1.32 -23.83 -1.43
C LYS A 378 2.33 -22.83 -0.86
N ASN A 379 1.81 -21.74 -0.33
CA ASN A 379 2.60 -20.61 0.18
C ASN A 379 2.43 -20.40 1.68
N GLU A 380 1.66 -21.28 2.31
CA GLU A 380 1.33 -21.18 3.72
C GLU A 380 2.57 -21.47 4.55
N ILE A 381 2.94 -20.52 5.41
CA ILE A 381 4.02 -20.68 6.40
C ILE A 381 3.40 -21.12 7.72
N SER A 382 3.78 -22.30 8.20
CA SER A 382 3.30 -22.86 9.47
C SER A 382 4.20 -22.57 10.66
N SER A 383 5.49 -22.32 10.42
CA SER A 383 6.41 -21.91 11.49
C SER A 383 7.66 -21.24 10.92
N VAL A 384 8.25 -20.32 11.68
CA VAL A 384 9.44 -19.56 11.30
C VAL A 384 10.32 -19.28 12.51
N THR A 385 11.66 -19.29 12.31
CA THR A 385 12.65 -18.89 13.31
C THR A 385 13.85 -18.22 12.65
N ALA A 386 14.36 -17.14 13.24
CA ALA A 386 15.51 -16.40 12.73
C ALA A 386 16.78 -16.87 13.44
N GLN A 387 17.82 -17.25 12.70
CA GLN A 387 19.13 -17.61 13.26
C GLN A 387 19.95 -16.35 13.50
N ASP A 388 19.94 -15.44 12.53
CA ASP A 388 20.59 -14.15 12.60
C ASP A 388 19.82 -13.15 11.70
N ASN A 389 20.34 -11.96 11.47
CA ASN A 389 19.69 -10.95 10.62
C ASN A 389 19.77 -11.31 9.12
N LYS A 390 20.44 -12.42 8.75
CA LYS A 390 20.65 -12.84 7.36
C LYS A 390 20.03 -14.18 7.03
N THR A 391 19.75 -15.01 8.02
CA THR A 391 19.29 -16.39 7.83
C THR A 391 18.00 -16.66 8.57
N LEU A 392 17.00 -17.10 7.83
CA LEU A 392 15.69 -17.44 8.34
C LEU A 392 15.36 -18.90 8.01
N TRP A 393 14.86 -19.63 9.00
CA TRP A 393 14.38 -21.01 8.85
C TRP A 393 12.87 -21.03 8.90
N MET A 394 12.23 -21.79 8.00
CA MET A 394 10.77 -21.82 7.92
C MET A 394 10.24 -23.18 7.47
N ILE A 395 9.01 -23.48 7.87
CA ILE A 395 8.21 -24.60 7.37
C ILE A 395 7.17 -24.07 6.42
N ILE A 396 7.17 -24.60 5.19
CA ILE A 396 6.12 -24.37 4.20
C ILE A 396 5.17 -25.57 4.25
N ALA A 397 3.88 -25.31 4.43
CA ALA A 397 2.87 -26.34 4.60
C ALA A 397 2.80 -27.30 3.39
N GLY A 398 2.81 -28.61 3.68
CA GLY A 398 2.82 -29.66 2.65
C GLY A 398 4.14 -29.79 1.88
N GLY A 399 5.20 -29.14 2.39
CA GLY A 399 6.50 -29.12 1.74
C GLY A 399 7.62 -29.68 2.59
N SER A 400 8.52 -28.82 3.00
CA SER A 400 9.72 -29.18 3.76
C SER A 400 10.12 -28.05 4.71
N VAL A 401 11.22 -28.23 5.41
CA VAL A 401 11.91 -27.15 6.12
C VAL A 401 12.87 -26.49 5.14
N PHE A 402 12.81 -25.17 5.09
CA PHE A 402 13.65 -24.34 4.24
C PHE A 402 14.49 -23.38 5.06
N TYR A 403 15.65 -23.01 4.52
CA TYR A 403 16.32 -21.81 4.97
C TYR A 403 16.39 -20.78 3.85
N TYR A 404 16.21 -19.52 4.21
CA TYR A 404 16.31 -18.38 3.34
C TYR A 404 17.48 -17.50 3.77
N ASN A 405 18.37 -17.18 2.86
CA ASN A 405 19.46 -16.25 3.12
C ASN A 405 19.19 -14.92 2.41
N PHE A 406 19.13 -13.83 3.19
CA PHE A 406 18.82 -12.48 2.70
C PHE A 406 19.94 -11.89 1.82
N THR A 407 21.18 -12.37 1.98
CA THR A 407 22.32 -11.87 1.20
C THR A 407 22.28 -12.37 -0.23
N ASP A 408 22.10 -13.67 -0.44
CA ASP A 408 22.00 -14.27 -1.79
C ASP A 408 20.57 -14.40 -2.30
N LYS A 409 19.59 -14.06 -1.46
CA LYS A 409 18.15 -14.12 -1.74
C LYS A 409 17.65 -15.49 -2.21
N LYS A 410 18.32 -16.56 -1.77
CA LYS A 410 17.99 -17.93 -2.16
C LYS A 410 17.27 -18.70 -1.05
N LEU A 411 16.23 -19.42 -1.44
CA LEU A 411 15.48 -20.34 -0.62
C LEU A 411 15.95 -21.77 -0.92
N ARG A 412 16.37 -22.53 0.12
CA ARG A 412 16.93 -23.87 -0.03
C ARG A 412 16.26 -24.86 0.94
N PRO A 413 15.77 -26.02 0.45
CA PRO A 413 15.23 -27.05 1.31
C PRO A 413 16.34 -27.79 2.04
N ILE A 414 16.03 -28.35 3.23
CA ILE A 414 16.90 -29.31 3.90
C ILE A 414 16.32 -30.71 3.80
N SER A 415 17.21 -31.70 3.83
CA SER A 415 16.82 -33.11 3.82
C SER A 415 16.58 -33.59 5.26
N LEU A 416 15.42 -34.17 5.49
CA LEU A 416 15.06 -34.79 6.79
C LEU A 416 14.82 -36.30 6.64
N PRO A 417 15.04 -37.11 7.69
CA PRO A 417 14.81 -38.55 7.67
C PRO A 417 13.31 -38.87 7.84
N ILE A 418 12.48 -38.33 6.94
CA ILE A 418 11.02 -38.52 6.96
C ILE A 418 10.54 -39.11 5.64
N THR A 419 9.48 -39.89 5.67
CA THR A 419 8.84 -40.45 4.48
C THR A 419 8.01 -39.35 3.77
N ARG A 420 7.75 -39.51 2.48
CA ARG A 420 7.08 -38.51 1.64
C ARG A 420 5.71 -38.07 2.16
N GLY A 421 4.97 -38.91 2.90
CA GLY A 421 3.68 -38.54 3.52
C GLY A 421 3.82 -37.85 4.89
N ALA A 422 4.97 -37.98 5.56
CA ALA A 422 5.20 -37.33 6.84
C ALA A 422 5.58 -35.85 6.73
N ALA A 423 5.90 -35.36 5.52
CA ALA A 423 6.18 -33.95 5.27
C ALA A 423 4.93 -33.06 5.52
N ASP A 424 3.73 -33.59 5.30
CA ASP A 424 2.47 -32.88 5.63
C ASP A 424 2.27 -32.75 7.16
N GLY A 425 3.03 -33.46 7.96
CA GLY A 425 2.97 -33.41 9.42
C GLY A 425 3.94 -32.46 10.09
N LEU A 426 4.71 -31.65 9.33
CA LEU A 426 5.60 -30.63 9.89
C LEU A 426 4.80 -29.49 10.54
N GLN A 427 5.05 -29.19 11.82
CA GLN A 427 4.26 -28.25 12.60
C GLN A 427 5.04 -27.05 13.11
N THR A 428 6.20 -27.26 13.69
CA THR A 428 6.94 -26.19 14.36
C THR A 428 8.45 -26.35 14.19
N ILE A 429 9.15 -25.22 14.21
CA ILE A 429 10.61 -25.16 14.16
C ILE A 429 11.12 -24.21 15.24
N SER A 430 12.19 -24.58 15.92
CA SER A 430 12.87 -23.73 16.89
C SER A 430 14.38 -23.90 16.79
N LEU A 431 15.11 -22.83 17.02
CA LEU A 431 16.57 -22.85 17.05
C LEU A 431 17.05 -23.09 18.48
N SER A 432 18.14 -23.85 18.64
CA SER A 432 18.82 -24.03 19.94
C SER A 432 19.44 -22.69 20.40
N ASN A 433 19.65 -22.54 21.72
CA ASN A 433 20.24 -21.33 22.29
C ASN A 433 21.65 -21.03 21.75
N ASP A 434 22.43 -22.07 21.43
CA ASP A 434 23.75 -21.97 20.81
C ASP A 434 23.72 -21.78 19.29
N GLN A 435 22.51 -21.74 18.68
CA GLN A 435 22.27 -21.59 17.23
C GLN A 435 22.91 -22.67 16.33
N GLN A 436 23.28 -23.81 16.88
CA GLN A 436 23.93 -24.91 16.15
C GLN A 436 22.92 -25.98 15.68
N ARG A 437 21.74 -26.03 16.28
CA ARG A 437 20.71 -27.03 16.02
C ARG A 437 19.35 -26.46 15.76
N LEU A 438 18.58 -27.17 14.94
CA LEU A 438 17.16 -26.93 14.76
C LEU A 438 16.38 -28.06 15.42
N TYR A 439 15.41 -27.71 16.21
CA TYR A 439 14.39 -28.60 16.75
C TYR A 439 13.17 -28.53 15.84
N ILE A 440 12.78 -29.62 15.24
CA ILE A 440 11.72 -29.71 14.26
C ILE A 440 10.61 -30.60 14.80
N GLY A 441 9.45 -30.02 15.08
CA GLY A 441 8.28 -30.71 15.58
C GLY A 441 7.37 -31.18 14.46
N LEU A 442 6.91 -32.40 14.54
CA LEU A 442 6.01 -33.07 13.63
C LEU A 442 4.78 -33.64 14.36
N VAL A 443 3.77 -34.05 13.63
CA VAL A 443 2.66 -34.87 14.16
C VAL A 443 3.17 -36.20 14.75
N GLU A 444 4.28 -36.72 14.23
CA GLU A 444 4.85 -38.02 14.67
C GLU A 444 5.95 -37.87 15.73
N GLY A 445 6.39 -36.66 16.08
CA GLY A 445 7.42 -36.45 17.09
C GLY A 445 8.32 -35.25 16.90
N LEU A 446 9.56 -35.35 17.35
CA LEU A 446 10.59 -34.32 17.36
C LEU A 446 11.88 -34.82 16.73
N ILE A 447 12.39 -34.12 15.75
CA ILE A 447 13.69 -34.30 15.11
C ILE A 447 14.65 -33.20 15.55
N VAL A 448 15.90 -33.56 15.82
CA VAL A 448 17.01 -32.61 15.96
C VAL A 448 17.83 -32.64 14.67
N TYR A 449 18.10 -31.45 14.11
CA TYR A 449 18.92 -31.27 12.92
C TYR A 449 20.14 -30.40 13.25
N GLU A 450 21.34 -30.93 13.01
CA GLU A 450 22.62 -30.25 13.24
C GLU A 450 22.95 -29.37 12.01
N ILE A 451 22.93 -28.06 12.17
CA ILE A 451 23.07 -27.10 11.06
C ILE A 451 24.40 -27.26 10.32
N LYS A 452 25.50 -27.46 11.09
CA LYS A 452 26.85 -27.51 10.51
C LYS A 452 27.13 -28.81 9.75
N THR A 453 26.61 -29.93 10.24
CA THR A 453 26.88 -31.26 9.68
C THR A 453 25.81 -31.76 8.73
N GLY A 454 24.59 -31.17 8.79
CA GLY A 454 23.41 -31.64 8.08
C GLY A 454 22.85 -32.97 8.60
N LYS A 455 23.37 -33.51 9.71
CA LYS A 455 22.88 -34.76 10.32
C LYS A 455 21.61 -34.50 11.14
N SER A 456 20.74 -35.49 11.19
CA SER A 456 19.51 -35.42 11.98
C SER A 456 19.20 -36.76 12.67
N TYR A 457 18.48 -36.64 13.79
CA TYR A 457 18.04 -37.82 14.55
C TYR A 457 16.71 -37.54 15.26
N TRP A 458 15.98 -38.63 15.57
CA TRP A 458 14.72 -38.54 16.30
C TRP A 458 14.95 -38.46 17.81
N LEU A 459 14.42 -37.42 18.45
CA LEU A 459 14.41 -37.25 19.89
C LEU A 459 13.10 -37.78 20.52
N ILE A 460 11.96 -37.54 19.86
CA ILE A 460 10.63 -38.08 20.17
C ILE A 460 10.05 -38.74 18.90
N GLY A 461 9.39 -39.89 19.03
CA GLY A 461 8.75 -40.59 17.93
C GLY A 461 9.12 -42.08 17.87
N LYS A 462 8.47 -42.85 17.01
CA LYS A 462 8.65 -44.32 16.90
C LYS A 462 10.12 -44.77 16.72
N GLN A 463 10.95 -43.92 16.13
CA GLN A 463 12.38 -44.20 15.91
C GLN A 463 13.27 -43.65 17.06
N SER A 464 12.69 -43.00 18.05
CA SER A 464 13.41 -42.45 19.20
C SER A 464 13.75 -43.57 20.22
N LYS A 465 14.93 -43.43 20.81
CA LYS A 465 15.33 -44.28 21.98
C LYS A 465 14.83 -43.67 23.30
N VAL A 466 14.43 -42.40 23.33
CA VAL A 466 14.06 -41.64 24.53
C VAL A 466 12.56 -41.74 24.81
N LEU A 467 11.75 -41.44 23.81
CA LEU A 467 10.29 -41.48 23.88
C LEU A 467 9.73 -42.10 22.59
N PRO A 468 9.60 -43.46 22.54
CA PRO A 468 9.27 -44.21 21.31
C PRO A 468 7.76 -44.17 21.00
N HIS A 469 7.11 -43.04 21.17
CA HIS A 469 5.67 -42.83 20.90
C HIS A 469 5.47 -41.66 19.93
N SER A 470 4.47 -41.77 19.06
CA SER A 470 4.09 -40.68 18.21
C SER A 470 3.35 -39.61 19.02
N ILE A 471 3.88 -38.40 19.04
CA ILE A 471 3.34 -37.25 19.77
C ILE A 471 3.35 -36.04 18.82
N SER A 472 2.21 -35.43 18.64
CA SER A 472 2.06 -34.22 17.79
C SER A 472 2.64 -33.00 18.52
N ILE A 473 3.81 -32.56 18.10
CA ILE A 473 4.54 -31.45 18.75
C ILE A 473 4.04 -30.10 18.27
N SER A 474 3.53 -29.30 19.21
CA SER A 474 3.00 -27.95 18.89
C SER A 474 4.03 -26.83 19.03
N ARG A 475 4.89 -26.88 20.05
CA ARG A 475 5.96 -25.89 20.31
C ARG A 475 7.18 -26.55 20.93
N ILE A 476 8.33 -25.88 20.71
CA ILE A 476 9.62 -26.33 21.26
C ILE A 476 10.38 -25.08 21.72
N LYS A 477 10.94 -25.14 22.92
CA LYS A 477 11.87 -24.16 23.47
C LYS A 477 12.97 -24.83 24.28
N GLU A 478 14.15 -24.23 24.28
CA GLU A 478 15.27 -24.66 25.13
C GLU A 478 15.40 -23.67 26.30
N ASP A 479 15.53 -24.20 27.52
CA ASP A 479 15.72 -23.38 28.72
C ASP A 479 17.21 -23.07 28.98
N LYS A 480 17.48 -22.25 30.00
CA LYS A 480 18.84 -21.84 30.35
C LYS A 480 19.73 -22.99 30.85
N TRP A 481 19.14 -24.13 31.23
CA TRP A 481 19.86 -25.33 31.63
C TRP A 481 20.12 -26.29 30.46
N GLY A 482 19.80 -25.90 29.23
CA GLY A 482 19.96 -26.72 28.04
C GLY A 482 18.94 -27.85 27.90
N ARG A 483 17.82 -27.79 28.64
CA ARG A 483 16.74 -28.77 28.53
C ARG A 483 15.75 -28.33 27.45
N ILE A 484 15.22 -29.30 26.71
CA ILE A 484 14.21 -29.07 25.68
C ILE A 484 12.83 -29.26 26.29
N TRP A 485 12.01 -28.22 26.19
CA TRP A 485 10.59 -28.27 26.49
C TRP A 485 9.81 -28.42 25.18
N ALA A 486 9.12 -29.54 25.03
CA ALA A 486 8.30 -29.88 23.87
C ALA A 486 6.85 -30.00 24.30
N SER A 487 5.99 -29.10 23.81
CA SER A 487 4.55 -29.17 24.04
C SER A 487 3.82 -29.84 22.87
N SER A 488 2.60 -30.29 23.11
CA SER A 488 1.88 -31.09 22.14
C SER A 488 0.40 -30.77 22.02
N TRP A 489 -0.18 -31.16 20.88
CA TRP A 489 -1.61 -31.24 20.64
C TRP A 489 -2.14 -32.61 21.10
N GLY A 490 -2.54 -32.71 22.39
CA GLY A 490 -3.20 -33.89 22.93
C GLY A 490 -2.38 -34.72 23.94
N ALA A 491 -1.10 -34.38 24.17
CA ALA A 491 -0.26 -35.13 25.09
C ALA A 491 0.47 -34.22 26.12
N GLY A 492 0.00 -32.99 26.34
CA GLY A 492 0.61 -32.09 27.33
C GLY A 492 1.99 -31.57 26.92
N ALA A 493 2.94 -31.56 27.86
CA ALA A 493 4.30 -31.12 27.61
C ALA A 493 5.36 -32.02 28.27
N TYR A 494 6.53 -32.11 27.64
CA TYR A 494 7.67 -32.93 28.07
C TYR A 494 8.89 -32.04 28.22
N CYS A 495 9.66 -32.31 29.31
CA CYS A 495 10.99 -31.75 29.48
C CYS A 495 12.03 -32.86 29.25
N ILE A 496 12.96 -32.64 28.34
CA ILE A 496 14.02 -33.56 27.98
C ILE A 496 15.36 -32.94 28.40
N SER A 497 16.06 -33.63 29.28
CA SER A 497 17.40 -33.26 29.74
C SER A 497 18.48 -33.96 28.93
N ASN A 498 19.66 -33.34 28.88
CA ASN A 498 20.85 -33.89 28.19
C ASN A 498 20.60 -34.29 26.72
N PRO A 499 19.97 -33.44 25.91
CA PRO A 499 19.56 -33.82 24.55
C PRO A 499 20.72 -34.25 23.66
N GLU A 500 21.96 -33.91 24.00
CA GLU A 500 23.16 -34.15 23.20
C GLU A 500 23.85 -35.49 23.52
N SER A 501 23.90 -35.85 24.77
CA SER A 501 24.75 -36.97 25.22
C SER A 501 23.95 -38.18 25.65
N SER A 502 23.02 -37.99 26.55
CA SER A 502 22.19 -39.05 27.16
C SER A 502 20.78 -38.51 27.40
N PRO A 503 19.99 -38.30 26.36
CA PRO A 503 18.68 -37.69 26.50
C PRO A 503 17.72 -38.54 27.33
N SER A 504 17.04 -37.89 28.28
CA SER A 504 16.04 -38.52 29.15
C SER A 504 14.88 -37.58 29.45
N VAL A 505 13.67 -38.10 29.61
CA VAL A 505 12.49 -37.32 30.01
C VAL A 505 12.58 -37.04 31.50
N THR A 506 12.73 -35.77 31.86
CA THR A 506 12.82 -35.33 33.26
C THR A 506 11.43 -35.00 33.83
N TYR A 507 10.57 -34.34 33.05
CA TYR A 507 9.21 -33.99 33.44
C TYR A 507 8.22 -34.31 32.35
N TYR A 508 7.05 -34.78 32.78
CA TYR A 508 5.84 -34.85 31.97
C TYR A 508 4.72 -34.05 32.65
N LEU A 509 4.11 -33.11 31.92
CA LEU A 509 3.02 -32.30 32.38
C LEU A 509 1.75 -32.65 31.62
N GLY A 510 0.74 -33.10 32.32
CA GLY A 510 -0.55 -33.47 31.76
C GLY A 510 -1.65 -33.38 32.82
N PRO A 511 -2.95 -33.41 32.47
CA PRO A 511 -4.06 -33.22 33.44
C PRO A 511 -4.11 -34.27 34.57
N HIS A 512 -3.53 -35.45 34.37
CA HIS A 512 -3.51 -36.55 35.34
C HIS A 512 -2.10 -36.98 35.72
N SER A 513 -1.09 -36.15 35.47
CA SER A 513 0.30 -36.43 35.81
C SER A 513 0.63 -35.91 37.22
N GLN A 514 1.81 -36.27 37.75
CA GLN A 514 2.34 -35.70 38.98
C GLN A 514 2.40 -34.18 38.95
N TYR A 515 2.69 -33.62 37.77
CA TYR A 515 2.71 -32.16 37.49
C TYR A 515 1.50 -31.79 36.63
N SER A 516 0.34 -31.64 37.30
CA SER A 516 -0.93 -31.48 36.62
C SER A 516 -1.08 -30.09 36.01
N ILE A 517 -1.42 -30.06 34.69
CA ILE A 517 -1.82 -28.89 33.95
C ILE A 517 -3.30 -29.02 33.50
N ILE A 518 -3.93 -27.90 33.13
CA ILE A 518 -5.37 -27.87 32.89
C ILE A 518 -5.83 -28.58 31.61
N SER A 519 -4.97 -28.68 30.60
CA SER A 519 -5.30 -29.26 29.29
C SER A 519 -4.10 -29.93 28.65
N ASN A 520 -4.35 -31.05 27.94
CA ASN A 520 -3.34 -31.69 27.08
C ASN A 520 -3.10 -30.95 25.75
N LEU A 521 -3.98 -30.01 25.38
CA LEU A 521 -3.88 -29.26 24.14
C LEU A 521 -3.11 -27.96 24.43
N VAL A 522 -1.79 -28.01 24.21
CA VAL A 522 -0.89 -26.87 24.46
C VAL A 522 -0.64 -26.14 23.13
N THR A 523 -0.98 -24.86 23.09
CA THR A 523 -0.95 -24.02 21.89
C THR A 523 0.35 -23.24 21.76
N ASP A 524 0.87 -22.71 22.89
CA ASP A 524 2.12 -21.95 22.90
C ASP A 524 2.90 -22.17 24.20
N LEU A 525 4.20 -21.86 24.19
CA LEU A 525 5.14 -22.07 25.24
C LEU A 525 6.08 -20.87 25.35
N TYR A 526 6.13 -20.26 26.55
CA TYR A 526 7.03 -19.14 26.85
C TYR A 526 7.93 -19.50 28.03
N ILE A 527 9.22 -19.19 27.92
CA ILE A 527 10.21 -19.49 28.97
C ILE A 527 10.75 -18.20 29.56
N GLU A 528 10.70 -18.12 30.88
CA GLU A 528 11.36 -17.11 31.72
C GLU A 528 12.57 -17.71 32.43
N ASP A 529 13.35 -16.91 33.13
CA ASP A 529 14.52 -17.36 33.88
C ASP A 529 14.17 -18.40 34.94
N GLN A 530 13.06 -18.24 35.66
CA GLN A 530 12.61 -19.10 36.73
C GLN A 530 11.17 -19.59 36.58
N ALA A 531 10.62 -19.52 35.35
CA ALA A 531 9.29 -20.05 35.10
C ALA A 531 9.10 -20.49 33.65
N LEU A 532 8.09 -21.30 33.43
CA LEU A 532 7.60 -21.73 32.15
C LEU A 532 6.10 -21.43 32.07
N LEU A 533 5.63 -20.81 31.01
CA LEU A 533 4.22 -20.58 30.76
C LEU A 533 3.74 -21.48 29.62
N LEU A 534 2.71 -22.28 29.91
CA LEU A 534 2.02 -23.12 28.93
C LEU A 534 0.64 -22.55 28.63
N CYS A 535 0.50 -22.04 27.39
CA CYS A 535 -0.79 -21.64 26.86
C CYS A 535 -1.56 -22.87 26.41
N THR A 536 -2.83 -22.95 26.76
CA THR A 536 -3.67 -24.09 26.39
C THR A 536 -5.03 -23.63 25.86
N THR A 537 -5.80 -24.55 25.32
CA THR A 537 -7.19 -24.30 24.92
C THR A 537 -8.14 -24.09 26.09
N ASN A 538 -7.65 -24.24 27.35
CA ASN A 538 -8.49 -24.10 28.55
C ASN A 538 -7.85 -23.23 29.64
N GLY A 539 -6.94 -22.34 29.29
CA GLY A 539 -6.30 -21.40 30.20
C GLY A 539 -4.78 -21.43 30.16
N LEU A 540 -4.17 -20.62 31.03
CA LEU A 540 -2.72 -20.47 31.16
C LEU A 540 -2.22 -21.21 32.41
N ASN A 541 -1.16 -22.03 32.25
CA ASN A 541 -0.45 -22.63 33.36
C ASN A 541 0.93 -21.95 33.47
N LYS A 542 1.28 -21.42 34.65
CA LYS A 542 2.60 -20.93 34.98
C LYS A 542 3.30 -21.91 35.91
N ILE A 543 4.38 -22.50 35.43
CA ILE A 543 5.18 -23.50 36.13
C ILE A 543 6.41 -22.79 36.70
N TRP A 544 6.49 -22.70 38.02
CA TRP A 544 7.58 -22.05 38.73
C TRP A 544 8.71 -23.02 38.96
N LEU A 545 9.94 -22.61 38.65
CA LEU A 545 11.16 -23.39 38.78
C LEU A 545 12.01 -22.82 39.93
N ASP A 546 12.75 -23.65 40.60
CA ASP A 546 13.80 -23.25 41.53
C ASP A 546 15.11 -22.93 40.80
N ASP A 547 16.15 -22.54 41.56
CA ASP A 547 17.46 -22.20 41.03
C ASP A 547 18.18 -23.37 40.32
N ASN A 548 17.77 -24.61 40.64
CA ASN A 548 18.26 -25.83 39.99
C ASN A 548 17.38 -26.27 38.83
N GLY A 549 16.32 -25.53 38.52
CA GLY A 549 15.38 -25.84 37.45
C GLY A 549 14.36 -26.91 37.79
N ALA A 550 14.18 -27.27 39.10
CA ALA A 550 13.14 -28.19 39.52
C ALA A 550 11.79 -27.49 39.66
N ILE A 551 10.70 -28.20 39.35
CA ILE A 551 9.34 -27.68 39.43
C ILE A 551 8.97 -27.48 40.91
N ARG A 552 8.72 -26.21 41.27
CA ARG A 552 8.35 -25.80 42.63
C ARG A 552 6.84 -25.69 42.81
N LYS A 553 6.15 -25.12 41.84
CA LYS A 553 4.70 -24.81 41.89
C LYS A 553 4.12 -24.69 40.48
N ILE A 554 2.86 -25.01 40.35
CA ILE A 554 2.07 -24.72 39.14
C ILE A 554 0.90 -23.80 39.51
N SER A 555 0.77 -22.65 38.88
CA SER A 555 -0.33 -21.68 38.98
C SER A 555 -1.20 -21.73 37.74
N LEU A 556 -2.50 -21.62 37.95
CA LEU A 556 -3.51 -21.66 36.89
C LEU A 556 -4.23 -20.33 36.78
N TYR A 557 -4.39 -19.83 35.56
CA TYR A 557 -5.13 -18.64 35.23
C TYR A 557 -6.18 -18.96 34.15
N GLN A 558 -7.47 -18.71 34.46
CA GLN A 558 -8.59 -19.01 33.55
C GLN A 558 -9.56 -17.84 33.49
N ALA A 559 -10.24 -17.70 32.37
CA ALA A 559 -11.39 -16.81 32.25
C ALA A 559 -12.51 -17.25 33.20
N ASN A 560 -13.07 -16.31 33.95
CA ASN A 560 -14.15 -16.57 34.88
C ASN A 560 -15.12 -15.37 34.88
N GLU A 561 -16.32 -15.58 34.41
CA GLU A 561 -17.36 -14.55 34.32
C GLU A 561 -17.75 -13.93 35.70
N ASN A 562 -17.50 -14.65 36.81
CA ASN A 562 -17.79 -14.16 38.16
C ASN A 562 -16.67 -13.31 38.76
N ILE A 563 -15.49 -13.22 38.05
CA ILE A 563 -14.37 -12.43 38.51
C ILE A 563 -14.27 -11.15 37.64
N PRO A 564 -14.51 -9.97 38.22
CA PRO A 564 -14.27 -8.71 37.50
C PRO A 564 -12.82 -8.63 36.98
N ARG A 565 -12.64 -8.20 35.73
CA ARG A 565 -11.35 -8.12 35.05
C ARG A 565 -10.65 -9.48 34.88
N SER A 566 -11.42 -10.52 34.66
CA SER A 566 -10.92 -11.83 34.25
C SER A 566 -10.50 -11.79 32.76
N MET A 567 -9.76 -12.79 32.30
CA MET A 567 -9.48 -12.98 30.87
C MET A 567 -10.76 -13.16 30.06
N SER A 568 -10.75 -12.76 28.80
CA SER A 568 -11.91 -12.81 27.88
C SER A 568 -12.19 -14.22 27.33
N SER A 569 -11.17 -15.07 27.23
CA SER A 569 -11.28 -16.43 26.67
C SER A 569 -10.25 -17.36 27.30
N ASN A 570 -10.62 -18.63 27.40
CA ASN A 570 -9.71 -19.70 27.84
C ASN A 570 -8.86 -20.28 26.69
N TYR A 571 -9.24 -20.06 25.43
CA TYR A 571 -8.46 -20.52 24.28
C TYR A 571 -7.34 -19.52 24.01
N ILE A 572 -6.16 -19.76 24.58
CA ILE A 572 -4.98 -18.92 24.44
C ILE A 572 -4.18 -19.41 23.22
N ALA A 573 -3.91 -18.54 22.27
CA ALA A 573 -3.19 -18.86 21.05
C ALA A 573 -1.70 -18.54 21.14
N CYS A 574 -1.33 -17.41 21.77
CA CYS A 574 0.03 -16.91 21.84
C CYS A 574 0.23 -16.03 23.08
N ILE A 575 1.49 -15.82 23.46
CA ILE A 575 1.88 -15.01 24.62
C ILE A 575 3.23 -14.34 24.38
N ASP A 576 3.37 -13.08 24.84
CA ASP A 576 4.67 -12.43 25.02
C ASP A 576 4.69 -11.63 26.34
N GLN A 577 5.88 -11.44 26.91
CA GLN A 577 6.08 -10.82 28.20
C GLN A 577 6.51 -9.37 28.06
N GLN A 578 5.80 -8.44 28.73
CA GLN A 578 6.15 -7.03 28.76
C GLN A 578 7.14 -6.72 29.90
N ASN A 579 6.93 -7.31 31.06
CA ASN A 579 7.81 -7.26 32.24
C ASN A 579 7.48 -8.43 33.16
N ASP A 580 8.14 -8.53 34.32
CA ASP A 580 8.05 -9.66 35.25
C ASP A 580 6.63 -10.01 35.73
N SER A 581 5.68 -9.10 35.63
CA SER A 581 4.30 -9.28 36.10
C SER A 581 3.24 -9.07 35.01
N VAL A 582 3.61 -8.54 33.82
CA VAL A 582 2.67 -8.17 32.77
C VAL A 582 2.93 -8.99 31.51
N TYR A 583 1.89 -9.68 31.06
CA TYR A 583 1.87 -10.52 29.86
C TYR A 583 0.80 -10.04 28.89
N TRP A 584 1.09 -10.12 27.61
CA TRP A 584 0.10 -9.93 26.57
C TRP A 584 -0.25 -11.28 25.96
N ILE A 585 -1.53 -11.60 25.97
CA ILE A 585 -2.07 -12.90 25.61
C ILE A 585 -3.03 -12.72 24.46
N GLY A 586 -2.75 -13.37 23.34
CA GLY A 586 -3.64 -13.50 22.20
C GLY A 586 -4.59 -14.69 22.40
N THR A 587 -5.87 -14.49 22.18
CA THR A 587 -6.90 -15.53 22.32
C THR A 587 -7.68 -15.73 21.03
N ILE A 588 -8.34 -16.86 20.91
CA ILE A 588 -9.29 -17.12 19.82
C ILE A 588 -10.70 -16.76 20.32
N GLY A 589 -11.35 -15.85 19.58
CA GLY A 589 -12.68 -15.33 19.86
C GLY A 589 -12.76 -14.25 20.94
N GLY A 590 -11.72 -14.05 21.76
CA GLY A 590 -11.73 -13.14 22.90
C GLY A 590 -10.82 -11.91 22.76
N GLY A 591 -10.15 -11.71 21.58
CA GLY A 591 -9.22 -10.62 21.36
C GLY A 591 -7.89 -10.79 22.08
N VAL A 592 -7.33 -9.69 22.59
CA VAL A 592 -6.05 -9.64 23.29
C VAL A 592 -6.25 -9.23 24.74
N ASN A 593 -5.60 -9.94 25.64
CA ASN A 593 -5.63 -9.66 27.07
C ASN A 593 -4.28 -9.18 27.57
N LYS A 594 -4.25 -8.01 28.21
CA LYS A 594 -3.14 -7.59 29.05
C LYS A 594 -3.33 -8.17 30.44
N LEU A 595 -2.64 -9.27 30.74
CA LEU A 595 -2.70 -9.97 32.01
C LEU A 595 -1.67 -9.39 32.97
N THR A 596 -2.08 -8.98 34.16
CA THR A 596 -1.20 -8.54 35.25
C THR A 596 -1.30 -9.53 36.40
N ILE A 597 -0.21 -10.16 36.77
CA ILE A 597 -0.11 -11.08 37.91
C ILE A 597 0.32 -10.28 39.12
N HIS A 598 -0.56 -10.15 40.13
CA HIS A 598 -0.33 -9.35 41.35
C HIS A 598 0.39 -10.13 42.45
N SER A 599 0.12 -11.42 42.54
CA SER A 599 0.72 -12.26 43.56
C SER A 599 1.00 -13.68 43.06
N GLN A 600 2.21 -14.14 43.33
CA GLN A 600 2.59 -15.51 43.05
C GLN A 600 1.94 -16.54 44.00
N GLN A 601 1.51 -16.12 45.21
CA GLN A 601 1.00 -17.04 46.23
C GLN A 601 -0.47 -17.41 46.03
N ASN A 602 -1.33 -16.51 45.57
CA ASN A 602 -2.78 -16.67 45.59
C ASN A 602 -3.42 -16.77 44.21
N ASN A 603 -2.64 -16.91 43.11
CA ASN A 603 -3.13 -16.84 41.74
C ASN A 603 -3.93 -15.54 41.46
N ASP A 604 -3.55 -14.45 42.18
CA ASP A 604 -4.20 -13.16 42.06
C ASP A 604 -3.75 -12.45 40.76
N TYR A 605 -4.69 -12.12 39.90
CA TYR A 605 -4.42 -11.48 38.61
C TYR A 605 -5.58 -10.56 38.21
N SER A 606 -5.28 -9.66 37.28
CA SER A 606 -6.30 -8.91 36.56
C SER A 606 -5.97 -8.87 35.07
N ALA A 607 -7.01 -8.81 34.23
CA ALA A 607 -6.85 -8.67 32.78
C ALA A 607 -7.60 -7.45 32.27
N THR A 608 -6.99 -6.77 31.31
CA THR A 608 -7.64 -5.76 30.47
C THR A 608 -7.77 -6.35 29.07
N CYS A 609 -8.99 -6.44 28.58
CA CYS A 609 -9.29 -7.03 27.28
C CYS A 609 -9.41 -5.94 26.22
N TYR A 610 -8.88 -6.23 25.04
CA TYR A 610 -9.01 -5.46 23.80
C TYR A 610 -9.66 -6.35 22.76
N THR A 611 -10.67 -5.85 22.07
CA THR A 611 -11.47 -6.56 21.06
C THR A 611 -11.57 -5.76 19.76
N ASN A 612 -12.27 -6.29 18.78
CA ASN A 612 -12.59 -5.55 17.55
C ASN A 612 -13.41 -4.27 17.85
N ASN A 613 -14.18 -4.23 18.92
CA ASN A 613 -14.91 -3.02 19.35
C ASN A 613 -13.96 -1.91 19.84
N ASP A 614 -12.79 -2.30 20.35
CA ASP A 614 -11.73 -1.36 20.77
C ASP A 614 -10.81 -0.98 19.60
N GLY A 615 -10.96 -1.66 18.46
CA GLY A 615 -10.24 -1.36 17.24
C GLY A 615 -9.25 -2.42 16.77
N LEU A 616 -9.26 -3.66 17.30
CA LEU A 616 -8.47 -4.74 16.71
C LEU A 616 -9.02 -5.14 15.34
N THR A 617 -8.18 -5.72 14.47
CA THR A 617 -8.59 -6.28 13.18
C THR A 617 -9.52 -7.48 13.33
N SER A 618 -9.38 -8.24 14.42
CA SER A 618 -10.14 -9.47 14.70
C SER A 618 -10.08 -9.77 16.20
N ASN A 619 -11.08 -10.53 16.69
CA ASN A 619 -11.04 -11.14 18.01
C ASN A 619 -10.20 -12.43 18.03
N ASP A 620 -9.69 -12.90 16.87
CA ASP A 620 -8.73 -13.98 16.77
C ASP A 620 -7.32 -13.38 16.68
N SER A 621 -6.50 -13.60 17.71
CA SER A 621 -5.15 -13.08 17.83
C SER A 621 -4.17 -14.24 17.87
N GLU A 622 -3.47 -14.49 16.76
CA GLU A 622 -2.72 -15.72 16.51
C GLU A 622 -1.21 -15.58 16.77
N ILE A 623 -0.69 -14.35 16.65
CA ILE A 623 0.74 -14.02 16.87
C ILE A 623 0.78 -12.74 17.71
N ILE A 624 1.70 -12.67 18.68
CA ILE A 624 1.92 -11.48 19.48
C ILE A 624 3.41 -11.29 19.77
N TYR A 625 3.89 -10.04 19.59
CA TYR A 625 5.27 -9.65 19.93
C TYR A 625 5.29 -8.23 20.48
N ILE A 626 6.17 -8.02 21.45
CA ILE A 626 6.43 -6.73 22.06
C ILE A 626 7.75 -6.19 21.51
N ASP A 627 7.75 -4.96 20.99
CA ASP A 627 8.95 -4.33 20.45
C ASP A 627 9.83 -3.66 21.52
N LYS A 628 10.95 -3.10 21.11
CA LYS A 628 11.88 -2.37 22.02
C LYS A 628 11.26 -1.12 22.65
N LYS A 629 10.27 -0.51 21.98
CA LYS A 629 9.50 0.66 22.46
C LYS A 629 8.31 0.25 23.32
N GLN A 630 8.17 -1.06 23.61
CA GLN A 630 7.08 -1.66 24.37
C GLN A 630 5.72 -1.64 23.65
N ASN A 631 5.66 -1.36 22.35
CA ASN A 631 4.43 -1.50 21.56
C ASN A 631 4.14 -2.97 21.30
N ILE A 632 2.85 -3.30 21.24
CA ILE A 632 2.35 -4.65 21.10
C ILE A 632 1.92 -4.88 19.65
N TRP A 633 2.54 -5.81 18.98
CA TRP A 633 2.28 -6.19 17.60
C TRP A 633 1.52 -7.51 17.55
N ILE A 634 0.34 -7.49 16.94
CA ILE A 634 -0.62 -8.59 16.95
C ILE A 634 -0.91 -8.98 15.51
N GLY A 635 -0.73 -10.26 15.18
CA GLY A 635 -1.12 -10.87 13.90
C GLY A 635 -2.40 -11.69 14.06
N GLY A 636 -3.37 -11.42 13.21
CA GLY A 636 -4.66 -12.13 13.11
C GLY A 636 -5.19 -11.97 11.69
N LYS A 637 -6.37 -11.38 11.50
CA LYS A 637 -6.81 -10.85 10.19
C LYS A 637 -6.18 -9.47 9.98
N GLY A 638 -4.96 -9.42 9.43
CA GLY A 638 -4.15 -8.23 9.37
C GLY A 638 -3.21 -8.09 10.56
N ILE A 639 -2.55 -6.94 10.68
CA ILE A 639 -1.64 -6.60 11.78
C ILE A 639 -2.24 -5.47 12.60
N THR A 640 -2.23 -5.62 13.91
CA THR A 640 -2.59 -4.56 14.85
C THR A 640 -1.38 -4.18 15.68
N CYS A 641 -1.17 -2.88 15.92
CA CYS A 641 -0.19 -2.36 16.85
C CYS A 641 -0.90 -1.58 17.97
N ILE A 642 -0.70 -1.97 19.22
CA ILE A 642 -1.12 -1.19 20.39
C ILE A 642 0.09 -0.42 20.91
N GLN A 643 0.04 0.90 20.82
CA GLN A 643 1.13 1.76 21.25
C GLN A 643 1.15 1.89 22.77
N ALA A 644 2.26 1.50 23.41
CA ALA A 644 2.36 1.41 24.87
C ALA A 644 2.17 2.78 25.58
N LYS A 645 2.68 3.86 25.03
CA LYS A 645 2.65 5.20 25.64
C LYS A 645 1.27 5.85 25.61
N THR A 646 0.48 5.60 24.56
CA THR A 646 -0.77 6.32 24.30
C THR A 646 -1.99 5.41 24.36
N ASN A 647 -1.80 4.08 24.40
CA ASN A 647 -2.80 3.04 24.22
C ASN A 647 -3.54 3.13 22.85
N ARG A 648 -2.99 3.86 21.89
CA ARG A 648 -3.55 3.94 20.52
C ARG A 648 -3.40 2.61 19.81
N ILE A 649 -4.44 2.27 19.05
CA ILE A 649 -4.49 1.06 18.24
C ILE A 649 -4.36 1.45 16.77
N TYR A 650 -3.31 0.96 16.12
CA TYR A 650 -3.09 1.08 14.69
C TYR A 650 -3.32 -0.26 14.03
N VAL A 651 -3.97 -0.24 12.88
CA VAL A 651 -4.33 -1.44 12.13
C VAL A 651 -3.77 -1.34 10.73
N TYR A 652 -3.27 -2.46 10.24
CA TYR A 652 -2.77 -2.62 8.87
C TYR A 652 -3.50 -3.79 8.23
N SER A 653 -4.09 -3.54 7.07
CA SER A 653 -4.92 -4.49 6.32
C SER A 653 -4.46 -4.61 4.86
N SER A 654 -5.24 -5.28 4.03
CA SER A 654 -4.99 -5.34 2.57
C SER A 654 -5.00 -3.98 1.90
N ASP A 655 -5.73 -3.01 2.46
CA ASP A 655 -5.77 -1.65 1.94
C ASP A 655 -4.45 -0.89 2.18
N ASP A 656 -3.64 -1.39 3.11
CA ASP A 656 -2.29 -0.91 3.43
C ASP A 656 -1.19 -1.70 2.74
N ASP A 657 -1.50 -2.36 1.62
CA ASP A 657 -0.61 -3.28 0.91
C ASP A 657 -0.15 -4.50 1.75
N LEU A 658 -0.87 -4.83 2.82
CA LEU A 658 -0.59 -6.03 3.58
C LEU A 658 -1.05 -7.26 2.77
N GLN A 659 -0.10 -7.95 2.12
CA GLN A 659 -0.38 -9.08 1.24
C GLN A 659 -0.91 -10.31 1.99
N ASN A 660 -0.55 -10.45 3.26
CA ASN A 660 -0.95 -11.56 4.12
C ASN A 660 -2.02 -11.10 5.10
N ASN A 661 -3.27 -11.44 4.81
CA ASN A 661 -4.42 -11.02 5.62
C ASN A 661 -4.81 -12.02 6.70
N SER A 662 -4.15 -13.19 6.79
CA SER A 662 -4.44 -14.22 7.77
C SER A 662 -3.14 -14.87 8.20
N PHE A 663 -2.75 -14.60 9.41
CA PHE A 663 -1.57 -15.18 10.03
C PHE A 663 -1.91 -16.52 10.71
N LYS A 664 -0.90 -17.25 11.17
CA LYS A 664 -1.07 -18.60 11.75
C LYS A 664 -0.48 -18.68 13.14
N ILE A 665 -1.18 -19.36 14.03
CA ILE A 665 -0.68 -19.65 15.40
C ILE A 665 0.71 -20.26 15.32
N GLY A 666 1.69 -19.57 15.92
CA GLY A 666 3.09 -20.00 15.97
C GLY A 666 3.91 -19.84 14.72
N ALA A 667 3.36 -19.23 13.70
CA ALA A 667 4.11 -18.89 12.51
C ALA A 667 4.83 -17.54 12.63
N GLY A 668 5.30 -17.18 13.81
CA GLY A 668 6.00 -15.93 14.05
C GLY A 668 7.33 -16.10 14.77
N CYS A 669 8.23 -15.14 14.57
CA CYS A 669 9.43 -14.96 15.41
C CYS A 669 9.86 -13.49 15.42
N LYS A 670 10.60 -13.12 16.48
CA LYS A 670 11.27 -11.84 16.62
C LYS A 670 12.77 -12.08 16.59
N ALA A 671 13.48 -11.49 15.65
CA ALA A 671 14.93 -11.60 15.53
C ALA A 671 15.65 -10.71 16.56
N SER A 672 16.96 -10.93 16.71
CA SER A 672 17.80 -10.20 17.68
C SER A 672 17.91 -8.71 17.39
N ASP A 673 17.81 -8.29 16.12
CA ASP A 673 17.78 -6.87 15.72
C ASP A 673 16.42 -6.19 15.97
N GLY A 674 15.39 -6.97 16.31
CA GLY A 674 14.03 -6.49 16.53
C GLY A 674 13.10 -6.66 15.34
N THR A 675 13.57 -7.20 14.19
CA THR A 675 12.72 -7.55 13.06
C THR A 675 11.67 -8.57 13.50
N ILE A 676 10.41 -8.28 13.20
CA ILE A 676 9.29 -9.18 13.44
C ILE A 676 8.94 -9.88 12.13
N TYR A 677 8.83 -11.19 12.19
CA TYR A 677 8.43 -12.08 11.11
C TYR A 677 7.09 -12.71 11.44
N MET A 678 6.13 -12.65 10.50
CA MET A 678 4.78 -13.20 10.66
C MET A 678 4.41 -14.01 9.42
N GLY A 679 4.26 -15.31 9.59
CA GLY A 679 3.85 -16.27 8.54
C GLY A 679 2.33 -16.44 8.50
N GLY A 680 1.81 -16.73 7.34
CA GLY A 680 0.38 -16.93 7.14
C GLY A 680 0.06 -17.67 5.84
N THR A 681 -1.18 -17.54 5.40
CA THR A 681 -1.71 -18.25 4.22
C THR A 681 -1.08 -17.81 2.89
N ASN A 682 -0.51 -16.60 2.81
CA ASN A 682 0.07 -16.00 1.60
C ASN A 682 1.59 -15.71 1.73
N GLY A 683 2.32 -16.56 2.47
CA GLY A 683 3.76 -16.41 2.62
C GLY A 683 4.17 -15.76 3.93
N LEU A 684 5.29 -15.06 3.92
CA LEU A 684 5.89 -14.42 5.09
C LEU A 684 5.89 -12.90 4.95
N CYS A 685 5.32 -12.22 5.93
CA CYS A 685 5.46 -10.79 6.15
C CYS A 685 6.57 -10.52 7.18
N TYR A 686 7.40 -9.48 6.96
CA TYR A 686 8.40 -9.06 7.95
C TYR A 686 8.63 -7.56 7.92
N PHE A 687 8.94 -6.98 9.08
CA PHE A 687 9.12 -5.55 9.24
C PHE A 687 9.98 -5.21 10.47
N GLN A 688 10.58 -4.02 10.42
CA GLN A 688 11.24 -3.41 11.57
C GLN A 688 10.26 -2.44 12.25
N PRO A 689 9.83 -2.69 13.49
CA PRO A 689 8.93 -1.80 14.22
C PRO A 689 9.41 -0.36 14.35
N ASP A 690 10.73 -0.16 14.42
CA ASP A 690 11.33 1.17 14.53
C ASP A 690 11.15 2.02 13.26
N ASN A 691 11.03 1.39 12.09
CA ASN A 691 10.79 2.05 10.80
C ASN A 691 9.29 2.33 10.57
N LEU A 692 8.44 1.77 11.41
CA LEU A 692 7.00 2.02 11.44
C LEU A 692 6.71 3.17 12.39
N GLU A 693 7.30 4.35 12.13
CA GLU A 693 6.71 5.55 12.73
C GLU A 693 5.26 5.64 12.25
N PRO A 694 4.33 6.06 13.14
CA PRO A 694 2.94 6.12 12.73
C PRO A 694 2.88 6.94 11.44
N LEU A 695 2.44 6.33 10.34
CA LEU A 695 2.18 6.96 9.05
C LEU A 695 1.25 8.20 9.17
N HIS A 696 0.85 8.53 10.38
CA HIS A 696 -0.21 9.46 10.76
C HIS A 696 0.30 10.69 11.52
N SER A 697 1.60 10.95 11.59
CA SER A 697 2.11 12.15 12.26
C SER A 697 2.03 13.43 11.41
N SER A 698 1.73 13.32 10.11
CA SER A 698 1.53 14.51 9.26
C SER A 698 0.03 14.77 9.05
N THR A 699 -0.51 15.70 9.79
CA THR A 699 -1.82 16.35 9.52
C THR A 699 -1.89 16.97 8.12
N ASP A 700 -0.76 17.10 7.44
CA ASP A 700 -0.60 17.72 6.12
C ASP A 700 -1.05 16.82 4.94
N THR A 701 -1.40 15.56 5.18
CA THR A 701 -1.73 14.61 4.12
C THR A 701 -3.22 14.49 3.81
N ILE A 702 -4.10 15.17 4.53
CA ILE A 702 -5.55 15.10 4.33
C ILE A 702 -6.14 16.48 4.10
N SER A 703 -6.99 16.57 3.08
CA SER A 703 -7.85 17.70 2.82
C SER A 703 -9.30 17.30 3.11
N LEU A 704 -9.90 17.83 4.18
CA LEU A 704 -11.30 17.62 4.50
C LEU A 704 -12.12 18.71 3.81
N ILE A 705 -13.04 18.32 2.93
CA ILE A 705 -13.89 19.21 2.16
C ILE A 705 -15.37 18.93 2.36
N PHE A 706 -16.19 19.97 2.26
CA PHE A 706 -17.64 19.86 2.04
C PHE A 706 -17.89 19.61 0.55
N ARG A 707 -18.60 18.54 0.22
CA ARG A 707 -18.70 18.08 -1.16
C ARG A 707 -19.94 18.65 -1.87
N ASP A 708 -21.12 18.25 -1.43
CA ASP A 708 -22.38 18.63 -2.04
C ASP A 708 -23.46 18.92 -0.98
N LEU A 709 -24.37 19.80 -1.32
CA LEU A 709 -25.61 20.05 -0.63
C LEU A 709 -26.77 19.49 -1.46
N TYR A 710 -27.64 18.71 -0.81
CA TYR A 710 -28.87 18.24 -1.42
C TYR A 710 -30.04 18.84 -0.66
N ILE A 711 -31.05 19.37 -1.36
CA ILE A 711 -32.30 19.88 -0.79
C ILE A 711 -33.42 19.02 -1.35
N ASN A 712 -34.25 18.44 -0.48
CA ASN A 712 -35.34 17.52 -0.85
C ASN A 712 -34.86 16.38 -1.78
N ASN A 713 -33.67 15.87 -1.55
CA ASN A 713 -32.94 14.84 -2.35
C ASN A 713 -32.47 15.30 -3.75
N GLU A 714 -32.58 16.57 -4.09
CA GLU A 714 -31.99 17.11 -5.32
C GLU A 714 -30.67 17.84 -5.02
N GLN A 715 -29.63 17.55 -5.81
CA GLN A 715 -28.34 18.22 -5.67
C GLN A 715 -28.46 19.70 -6.01
N VAL A 716 -27.94 20.56 -5.14
CA VAL A 716 -27.88 22.01 -5.38
C VAL A 716 -26.67 22.35 -6.22
N ILE A 717 -26.90 22.85 -7.40
CA ILE A 717 -25.85 23.30 -8.34
C ILE A 717 -25.53 24.77 -8.08
N ALA A 718 -24.26 25.12 -8.09
CA ALA A 718 -23.81 26.51 -7.96
C ALA A 718 -24.46 27.39 -9.02
N GLN A 719 -24.85 28.61 -8.62
CA GLN A 719 -25.54 29.64 -9.46
C GLN A 719 -26.94 29.25 -9.96
N ALA A 720 -27.41 28.02 -9.70
CA ALA A 720 -28.78 27.63 -10.03
C ALA A 720 -29.79 28.31 -9.10
N LYS A 721 -30.98 28.59 -9.63
CA LYS A 721 -32.08 29.18 -8.84
C LYS A 721 -33.03 28.09 -8.39
N TYR A 722 -33.27 28.04 -7.08
CA TYR A 722 -34.26 27.20 -6.42
C TYR A 722 -35.30 28.11 -5.76
N ASP A 723 -36.55 27.94 -6.05
CA ASP A 723 -37.66 28.85 -5.62
C ASP A 723 -37.38 30.36 -5.89
N GLY A 724 -36.68 30.66 -7.00
CA GLY A 724 -36.33 32.01 -7.43
C GLY A 724 -35.10 32.63 -6.76
N GLN A 725 -34.47 31.93 -5.84
CA GLN A 725 -33.26 32.36 -5.13
C GLN A 725 -32.06 31.47 -5.48
N THR A 726 -30.86 32.05 -5.52
CA THR A 726 -29.60 31.34 -5.67
C THR A 726 -29.14 30.86 -4.29
N THR A 727 -29.22 29.57 -4.03
CA THR A 727 -28.84 28.97 -2.74
C THR A 727 -27.31 28.89 -2.59
N LEU A 728 -26.59 28.53 -3.66
CA LEU A 728 -25.13 28.44 -3.70
C LEU A 728 -24.59 29.39 -4.77
N PRO A 729 -23.93 30.52 -4.43
CA PRO A 729 -23.23 31.36 -5.40
C PRO A 729 -21.97 30.69 -5.97
N GLU A 730 -21.27 29.87 -5.18
CA GLU A 730 -20.13 29.03 -5.52
C GLU A 730 -20.41 27.60 -5.11
N ILE A 731 -19.46 26.67 -5.37
CA ILE A 731 -19.59 25.28 -4.86
C ILE A 731 -19.76 25.28 -3.34
N PHE A 732 -20.38 24.25 -2.83
CA PHE A 732 -20.74 24.14 -1.40
C PHE A 732 -19.54 24.39 -0.48
N ASN A 733 -18.36 23.83 -0.81
CA ASN A 733 -17.13 24.03 -0.04
C ASN A 733 -16.69 25.50 0.08
N LEU A 734 -17.07 26.37 -0.85
CA LEU A 734 -16.69 27.78 -0.89
C LEU A 734 -17.78 28.71 -0.38
N THR A 735 -18.99 28.20 -0.11
CA THR A 735 -20.14 28.98 0.36
C THR A 735 -20.26 28.90 1.88
N PRO A 736 -19.79 29.93 2.63
CA PRO A 736 -19.72 29.85 4.10
C PRO A 736 -21.08 30.02 4.79
N HIS A 737 -22.05 30.65 4.11
CA HIS A 737 -23.38 30.91 4.65
C HIS A 737 -24.47 30.56 3.64
N ILE A 738 -25.45 29.75 4.08
CA ILE A 738 -26.52 29.27 3.23
C ILE A 738 -27.86 29.67 3.82
N ASN A 739 -28.65 30.39 3.01
CA ASN A 739 -29.99 30.79 3.35
C ASN A 739 -30.98 29.79 2.75
N LEU A 740 -31.72 29.11 3.58
CA LEU A 740 -32.76 28.16 3.22
C LEU A 740 -34.14 28.73 3.55
N THR A 741 -35.12 28.39 2.73
CA THR A 741 -36.51 28.66 3.05
C THR A 741 -37.13 27.56 3.89
N TYR A 742 -38.30 27.80 4.51
CA TYR A 742 -39.00 26.78 5.28
C TYR A 742 -39.35 25.50 4.46
N LYS A 743 -39.43 25.58 3.14
CA LYS A 743 -39.63 24.45 2.23
C LYS A 743 -38.37 23.67 1.96
N GLN A 744 -37.20 24.18 2.33
CA GLN A 744 -35.88 23.65 2.11
C GLN A 744 -35.24 23.10 3.37
N ASN A 745 -36.03 22.87 4.43
CA ASN A 745 -35.58 22.41 5.74
C ASN A 745 -35.29 20.90 5.82
N ASN A 746 -35.37 20.19 4.69
CA ASN A 746 -34.91 18.82 4.52
C ASN A 746 -33.69 18.84 3.60
N PHE A 747 -32.51 18.58 4.14
CA PHE A 747 -31.30 18.65 3.37
C PHE A 747 -30.24 17.63 3.81
N ILE A 748 -29.31 17.33 2.92
CA ILE A 748 -28.20 16.41 3.16
C ILE A 748 -26.90 17.16 2.87
N ILE A 749 -25.96 17.05 3.78
CA ILE A 749 -24.61 17.57 3.66
C ILE A 749 -23.69 16.38 3.35
N SER A 750 -23.02 16.38 2.19
CA SER A 750 -21.96 15.41 1.91
C SER A 750 -20.58 16.05 2.08
N PHE A 751 -19.60 15.23 2.47
CA PHE A 751 -18.22 15.65 2.74
C PHE A 751 -17.25 14.53 2.36
N ALA A 752 -15.97 14.88 2.19
CA ALA A 752 -14.94 13.92 1.84
C ALA A 752 -13.58 14.30 2.45
N ALA A 753 -12.85 13.28 2.91
CA ALA A 753 -11.45 13.38 3.27
C ALA A 753 -10.60 12.93 2.08
N LEU A 754 -9.96 13.88 1.39
CA LEU A 754 -9.16 13.61 0.20
C LEU A 754 -7.74 13.20 0.57
N GLY A 755 -7.16 12.29 -0.21
CA GLY A 755 -5.75 11.91 -0.10
C GLY A 755 -5.43 10.80 0.91
N HIS A 756 -6.43 10.22 1.56
CA HIS A 756 -6.20 9.18 2.56
C HIS A 756 -6.12 7.78 1.93
N THR A 757 -5.09 7.02 2.32
CA THR A 757 -4.87 5.65 1.86
C THR A 757 -5.50 4.58 2.76
N LEU A 758 -5.76 4.92 4.03
CA LEU A 758 -6.24 4.01 5.08
C LEU A 758 -7.72 4.22 5.37
N ALA A 759 -8.59 3.90 4.42
CA ALA A 759 -10.04 4.14 4.52
C ALA A 759 -10.68 3.58 5.79
N ASP A 760 -10.29 2.38 6.23
CA ASP A 760 -10.87 1.71 7.42
C ASP A 760 -10.55 2.38 8.77
N GLN A 761 -9.60 3.31 8.78
CA GLN A 761 -9.25 4.06 10.01
C GLN A 761 -9.91 5.43 10.08
N ILE A 762 -10.52 5.88 8.98
CA ILE A 762 -11.22 7.15 8.94
C ILE A 762 -12.55 7.03 9.72
N VAL A 763 -12.75 7.97 10.60
CA VAL A 763 -14.03 8.20 11.29
C VAL A 763 -14.36 9.66 11.16
N TYR A 764 -15.61 9.96 10.81
CA TYR A 764 -16.11 11.31 10.84
C TYR A 764 -16.90 11.55 12.11
N ARG A 765 -16.91 12.80 12.58
CA ARG A 765 -17.92 13.27 13.50
C ARG A 765 -18.41 14.63 13.05
N TYR A 766 -19.71 14.83 13.22
CA TYR A 766 -20.34 16.10 12.89
C TYR A 766 -21.35 16.50 13.96
N ARG A 767 -21.72 17.76 13.96
CA ARG A 767 -22.72 18.31 14.84
C ARG A 767 -23.31 19.56 14.21
N MET A 768 -24.65 19.72 14.31
CA MET A 768 -25.35 20.96 13.99
C MET A 768 -25.58 21.72 15.31
N THR A 769 -24.84 22.80 15.55
CA THR A 769 -25.01 23.64 16.74
C THR A 769 -26.41 24.24 16.80
N ASN A 770 -26.95 24.47 18.00
CA ASN A 770 -28.32 24.88 18.30
C ASN A 770 -29.40 23.82 17.99
N TYR A 771 -29.02 22.65 17.51
CA TYR A 771 -29.91 21.52 17.25
C TYR A 771 -29.42 20.24 17.95
N GLU A 772 -28.15 19.85 17.76
CA GLU A 772 -27.53 18.69 18.38
C GLU A 772 -26.63 19.09 19.55
N LYS A 773 -26.76 18.40 20.69
CA LYS A 773 -25.90 18.60 21.86
C LYS A 773 -24.60 17.83 21.76
N GLU A 774 -24.68 16.60 21.23
CA GLU A 774 -23.56 15.66 21.17
C GLU A 774 -23.06 15.51 19.74
N TRP A 775 -21.80 15.10 19.61
CA TRP A 775 -21.20 14.76 18.33
C TRP A 775 -21.79 13.44 17.79
N GLN A 776 -22.20 13.44 16.52
CA GLN A 776 -22.61 12.24 15.79
C GLN A 776 -21.38 11.62 15.15
N MET A 777 -21.01 10.42 15.60
CA MET A 777 -19.88 9.68 15.03
C MET A 777 -20.36 8.72 13.95
N ILE A 778 -19.69 8.73 12.79
CA ILE A 778 -20.03 7.86 11.67
C ILE A 778 -18.74 7.27 11.05
N PRO A 779 -18.78 6.01 10.57
CA PRO A 779 -17.65 5.40 9.89
C PRO A 779 -17.40 6.08 8.52
N HIS A 780 -16.20 5.92 7.98
CA HIS A 780 -15.83 6.50 6.70
C HIS A 780 -16.77 6.11 5.54
N SER A 781 -17.35 4.92 5.58
CA SER A 781 -18.30 4.46 4.55
C SER A 781 -19.57 5.32 4.45
N ILE A 782 -19.85 6.13 5.46
CA ILE A 782 -20.94 7.10 5.50
C ILE A 782 -20.32 8.50 5.50
N ASN A 783 -20.44 9.21 4.38
CA ASN A 783 -19.92 10.55 4.20
C ASN A 783 -21.03 11.60 4.03
N LYS A 784 -22.18 11.36 4.68
CA LYS A 784 -23.39 12.21 4.57
C LYS A 784 -24.03 12.43 5.93
N ALA A 785 -24.41 13.68 6.21
CA ALA A 785 -25.23 14.07 7.34
C ALA A 785 -26.65 14.42 6.86
N TYR A 786 -27.66 13.85 7.49
CA TYR A 786 -29.07 13.97 7.09
C TYR A 786 -29.82 14.81 8.10
N TYR A 787 -30.47 15.86 7.62
CA TYR A 787 -31.34 16.72 8.41
C TYR A 787 -32.75 16.75 7.81
N SER A 788 -33.75 16.48 8.63
CA SER A 788 -35.15 16.49 8.22
C SER A 788 -35.97 17.38 9.14
N ASN A 789 -36.77 18.24 8.52
CA ASN A 789 -37.68 19.16 9.21
C ASN A 789 -36.95 20.03 10.26
N LEU A 790 -35.80 20.61 9.88
CA LEU A 790 -35.05 21.46 10.79
C LEU A 790 -35.88 22.69 11.16
N PRO A 791 -36.04 23.05 12.46
CA PRO A 791 -36.76 24.22 12.87
C PRO A 791 -36.23 25.53 12.31
N TYR A 792 -37.03 26.58 12.34
CA TYR A 792 -36.56 27.92 12.03
C TYR A 792 -35.47 28.38 13.00
N GLY A 793 -34.35 28.89 12.45
CA GLY A 793 -33.23 29.30 13.27
C GLY A 793 -31.94 29.50 12.50
N ASN A 794 -30.86 29.84 13.23
CA ASN A 794 -29.50 29.94 12.73
C ASN A 794 -28.68 28.78 13.30
N TYR A 795 -27.97 28.09 12.42
CA TYR A 795 -27.23 26.88 12.73
C TYR A 795 -25.79 26.95 12.19
N LYS A 796 -24.89 26.25 12.84
CA LYS A 796 -23.51 26.06 12.34
C LYS A 796 -23.25 24.57 12.24
N PHE A 797 -22.84 24.09 11.09
CA PHE A 797 -22.44 22.72 10.89
C PHE A 797 -20.95 22.55 11.18
N GLU A 798 -20.64 21.75 12.16
CA GLU A 798 -19.29 21.39 12.56
C GLU A 798 -18.98 19.98 12.09
N LEU A 799 -17.83 19.82 11.41
CA LEU A 799 -17.37 18.56 10.86
C LEU A 799 -15.92 18.34 11.29
N GLN A 800 -15.60 17.11 11.64
CA GLN A 800 -14.22 16.70 11.91
C GLN A 800 -13.98 15.30 11.34
N VAL A 801 -12.75 15.04 10.94
CA VAL A 801 -12.28 13.72 10.52
C VAL A 801 -11.14 13.27 11.43
N SER A 802 -11.16 12.00 11.77
CA SER A 802 -10.05 11.32 12.43
C SER A 802 -9.49 10.25 11.48
N THR A 803 -8.18 10.14 11.45
CA THR A 803 -7.44 9.10 10.72
C THR A 803 -6.88 8.03 11.65
N ASP A 804 -7.13 8.19 12.93
CA ASP A 804 -6.68 7.31 14.01
C ASP A 804 -7.86 6.85 14.89
N ARG A 805 -9.01 6.59 14.27
CA ARG A 805 -10.25 6.06 14.90
C ARG A 805 -10.80 6.92 16.03
N GLY A 806 -10.63 8.23 15.95
CA GLY A 806 -11.23 9.18 16.88
C GLY A 806 -10.31 9.66 18.01
N PHE A 807 -9.03 9.34 17.98
CA PHE A 807 -8.06 9.86 18.98
C PHE A 807 -7.65 11.30 18.68
N THR A 808 -7.38 11.63 17.41
CA THR A 808 -7.12 13.00 16.98
C THR A 808 -8.13 13.42 15.93
N TRP A 809 -8.46 14.72 15.91
CA TRP A 809 -9.49 15.26 15.04
C TRP A 809 -8.95 16.42 14.22
N ILE A 810 -9.19 16.36 12.92
CA ILE A 810 -8.86 17.39 11.95
C ILE A 810 -10.15 18.08 11.54
N THR A 811 -10.15 19.42 11.54
CA THR A 811 -11.28 20.24 11.10
C THR A 811 -11.06 20.70 9.64
N PRO A 812 -12.13 20.91 8.83
CA PRO A 812 -11.99 21.55 7.54
C PRO A 812 -11.47 22.98 7.71
N GLY A 813 -10.83 23.50 6.69
CA GLY A 813 -10.31 24.87 6.71
C GLY A 813 -11.39 25.96 6.74
N ARG A 814 -12.68 25.61 6.61
CA ARG A 814 -13.82 26.53 6.58
C ARG A 814 -14.99 26.01 7.41
N GLU A 815 -15.78 26.91 7.91
CA GLU A 815 -17.02 26.64 8.64
C GLU A 815 -18.22 26.94 7.75
N ILE A 816 -19.31 26.20 7.91
CA ILE A 816 -20.56 26.41 7.17
C ILE A 816 -21.69 26.72 8.17
N SER A 817 -22.45 27.76 7.86
CA SER A 817 -23.62 28.16 8.64
C SER A 817 -24.90 28.16 7.78
N PHE A 818 -26.02 27.90 8.44
CA PHE A 818 -27.34 27.84 7.82
C PHE A 818 -28.29 28.78 8.54
N SER A 819 -29.12 29.46 7.76
CA SER A 819 -30.28 30.20 8.24
C SER A 819 -31.53 29.62 7.57
N ILE A 820 -32.57 29.27 8.35
CA ILE A 820 -33.81 28.69 7.85
C ILE A 820 -34.96 29.60 8.25
#